data_7d9a8bb9671b704fa50ddb457e5af479
#
_entry.id   7d9a8bb9671b704fa50ddb457e5af479
#
_cell.length_a   1.000
_cell.length_b   1.000
_cell.length_c   1.000
_cell.angle_alpha   90.00
_cell.angle_beta   90.00
_cell.angle_gamma   90.00
#
_symmetry.space_group_name_H-M   'P 1'
#
loop_
_entity.id
_entity.type
_entity.pdbx_description
1 polymer ?
#
loop_
_entity_poly.entity_id
_entity_poly.type
_entity_poly.pdbx_seq_one_letter_code
_entity_poly.pdbx_strand_id
1 'polypeptide(L)'
;MRDRAENVSIMKTNLTLACVVAAWSTAAVAAPENSIQESRKSALKKIEPRLRGIYEQGEYRARGFRGDWLPDSSGYTVVERVPGQRHGVPVRYDAASGKRTVSERRGRERPRGFGGRSPDGRKMLFHERGNLHLRDLDGGRTTQLTRSRPGESVSNGQPMWSPDGKRVAFVQSDHSKIRLRSVLVPGDPSYPRVRQTRFARVGGDIAKLKVGVVDAAGGETQWLQISEPDEDFYLGMAEWAGNSNELLVEKLSRFRDKRDFLLADLEAGSIKTIFSESDPAWVVASYRKNAGLEWIRDGRAFLVISEKDGWRHAYIYSREGKEERLLTPGAFDIIEKVKIDEKRGWFYFNASPDNGTQKYLYRVALDGSGKPERVTPEGRPGTHNYSFSPDGRWVFHTYSTFDSPPVTELVEFPGHRVVRTLEKNERVSQKMKSLLKRPTEFLKLDIGGGVVMDAFMIAPSDFDPSKKYPVLVYVYGEPHAQTVLDRWATPHADYHRAVAELGYLVVSIDNRGTPAPKGAAWRRAVAGSLGPLSTEEQAEGLKELARTRPYVDLSRVGIWGWSGGGSNTLNAMFRRPDVYHVGVAVAPKPQAHLYNAGFQEIYMETRETNAEGYRKASAINFAEGLKGELLIIHGSGETNTHLEIVEGLVDRLVELGKQFDYMTYPNRDHGIHEGRGTSLHLRMHMVRYLLNHLPPGPR
;
A
#
# COMPACT_ATOMS: atom_id res chain seq x y z
N MET A 1 9.16 81.51 -10.93
CA MET A 1 8.25 82.69 -10.87
C MET A 1 7.17 82.26 -9.90
N ARG A 2 7.36 82.72 -8.68
CA ARG A 2 6.56 83.71 -7.91
C ARG A 2 5.13 83.22 -7.69
N ASP A 3 4.88 82.79 -6.46
CA ASP A 3 4.30 83.51 -5.30
C ASP A 3 2.78 83.71 -5.38
N ARG A 4 2.05 83.23 -4.44
CA ARG A 4 1.65 83.89 -3.20
C ARG A 4 0.77 83.02 -2.31
N ALA A 5 1.11 83.06 -1.06
CA ALA A 5 0.26 82.66 0.06
C ALA A 5 -0.80 83.74 0.36
N GLU A 6 -1.89 83.34 0.97
CA GLU A 6 -2.58 84.19 1.94
C GLU A 6 -3.35 83.37 3.00
N ASN A 7 -2.98 83.69 4.25
CA ASN A 7 -3.66 83.30 5.50
C ASN A 7 -4.98 84.04 5.68
N VAL A 8 -6.02 83.42 6.27
CA VAL A 8 -6.94 84.09 7.19
C VAL A 8 -7.35 83.12 8.31
N SER A 9 -7.32 83.68 9.49
CA SER A 9 -7.47 83.12 10.83
C SER A 9 -8.88 83.28 11.42
N ILE A 10 -9.26 82.39 12.32
CA ILE A 10 -10.11 82.49 13.52
C ILE A 10 -11.64 82.61 13.33
N MET A 11 -12.40 81.67 13.90
CA MET A 11 -13.22 81.94 15.11
C MET A 11 -13.76 80.67 15.77
N LYS A 12 -13.57 80.55 17.06
CA LYS A 12 -14.15 79.56 17.99
C LYS A 12 -15.61 79.90 18.25
N THR A 13 -16.49 78.92 18.28
CA THR A 13 -17.69 78.98 19.12
C THR A 13 -18.05 77.57 19.60
N ASN A 14 -18.06 77.41 20.90
CA ASN A 14 -18.54 76.24 21.61
C ASN A 14 -20.07 76.12 21.52
N LEU A 15 -20.58 74.92 21.22
CA LEU A 15 -21.92 74.54 21.62
C LEU A 15 -21.92 73.06 22.06
N THR A 16 -22.13 72.84 23.33
CA THR A 16 -22.31 71.54 23.97
C THR A 16 -23.73 71.04 23.69
N LEU A 17 -23.88 69.91 23.07
CA LEU A 17 -25.18 69.20 23.07
C LEU A 17 -24.93 67.74 23.43
N ALA A 18 -25.36 67.33 24.58
CA ALA A 18 -25.32 65.96 25.11
C ALA A 18 -26.43 65.15 24.42
N CYS A 19 -26.05 64.12 23.65
CA CYS A 19 -26.93 63.05 23.24
C CYS A 19 -26.44 61.72 23.90
N VAL A 20 -27.22 61.23 24.84
CA VAL A 20 -27.04 59.87 25.44
C VAL A 20 -27.53 58.87 24.37
N VAL A 21 -26.61 58.17 23.73
CA VAL A 21 -26.91 56.99 22.92
C VAL A 21 -26.44 55.77 23.74
N ALA A 22 -27.37 55.00 24.23
CA ALA A 22 -27.07 53.68 24.88
C ALA A 22 -26.62 52.71 23.76
N ALA A 23 -25.34 52.52 23.62
CA ALA A 23 -24.76 51.46 22.80
C ALA A 23 -24.77 50.14 23.57
N TRP A 24 -25.66 49.24 23.20
CA TRP A 24 -25.53 47.81 23.55
C TRP A 24 -24.38 47.22 22.78
N SER A 25 -23.21 47.20 23.36
CA SER A 25 -22.08 46.43 22.85
C SER A 25 -22.26 45.00 23.24
N THR A 26 -22.67 44.14 22.31
CA THR A 26 -22.42 42.69 22.38
C THR A 26 -20.91 42.49 22.23
N ALA A 27 -20.23 42.52 23.37
CA ALA A 27 -18.81 42.10 23.40
C ALA A 27 -18.78 40.60 23.21
N ALA A 28 -18.58 40.13 22.00
CA ALA A 28 -17.99 38.84 21.77
C ALA A 28 -16.59 38.86 22.41
N VAL A 29 -16.45 38.29 23.59
CA VAL A 29 -15.17 38.16 24.28
C VAL A 29 -14.33 37.21 23.44
N ALA A 30 -13.53 37.74 22.54
CA ALA A 30 -12.41 37.01 21.94
C ALA A 30 -11.50 36.60 23.10
N ALA A 31 -11.32 35.31 23.29
CA ALA A 31 -10.35 34.81 24.27
C ALA A 31 -8.98 35.44 23.98
N PRO A 32 -8.27 35.96 24.99
CA PRO A 32 -7.01 36.63 24.76
C PRO A 32 -6.04 35.69 24.03
N GLU A 33 -5.33 36.17 23.01
CA GLU A 33 -4.37 35.40 22.17
C GLU A 33 -3.40 34.55 23.02
N ASN A 34 -3.02 35.03 24.17
CA ASN A 34 -2.20 34.30 25.14
C ASN A 34 -2.84 32.97 25.61
N SER A 35 -4.15 32.92 25.82
CA SER A 35 -4.82 31.70 26.28
C SER A 35 -4.89 30.63 25.19
N ILE A 36 -5.04 31.03 23.93
CA ILE A 36 -5.02 30.12 22.76
C ILE A 36 -3.60 29.56 22.57
N GLN A 37 -2.59 30.37 22.65
CA GLN A 37 -1.19 29.93 22.56
C GLN A 37 -0.81 28.96 23.68
N GLU A 38 -1.23 29.22 24.92
CA GLU A 38 -0.99 28.33 26.06
C GLU A 38 -1.72 26.99 25.89
N SER A 39 -2.95 27.01 25.42
CA SER A 39 -3.69 25.80 25.10
C SER A 39 -2.99 24.94 24.04
N ARG A 40 -2.51 25.54 22.96
CA ARG A 40 -1.75 24.85 21.89
C ARG A 40 -0.44 24.26 22.43
N LYS A 41 0.34 25.01 23.21
CA LYS A 41 1.57 24.53 23.85
C LYS A 41 1.27 23.34 24.78
N SER A 42 0.20 23.40 25.54
CA SER A 42 -0.25 22.32 26.42
C SER A 42 -0.61 21.07 25.62
N ALA A 43 -1.35 21.21 24.52
CA ALA A 43 -1.71 20.10 23.63
C ALA A 43 -0.48 19.42 23.01
N LEU A 44 0.51 20.21 22.52
CA LEU A 44 1.77 19.69 22.01
C LEU A 44 2.57 18.94 23.07
N LYS A 45 2.65 19.50 24.29
CA LYS A 45 3.32 18.86 25.43
C LYS A 45 2.63 17.54 25.83
N LYS A 46 1.31 17.46 25.72
CA LYS A 46 0.53 16.27 26.03
C LYS A 46 0.74 15.14 25.00
N ILE A 47 0.80 15.46 23.70
CA ILE A 47 0.89 14.46 22.62
C ILE A 47 2.31 13.97 22.35
N GLU A 48 3.35 14.82 22.56
CA GLU A 48 4.74 14.50 22.23
C GLU A 48 5.24 13.17 22.83
N PRO A 49 5.05 12.88 24.14
CA PRO A 49 5.50 11.61 24.72
C PRO A 49 4.86 10.40 24.04
N ARG A 50 3.59 10.50 23.61
CA ARG A 50 2.89 9.43 22.90
C ARG A 50 3.44 9.23 21.51
N LEU A 51 3.67 10.30 20.74
CA LEU A 51 4.31 10.20 19.41
C LEU A 51 5.74 9.68 19.52
N ARG A 52 6.48 10.05 20.55
CA ARG A 52 7.82 9.51 20.84
C ARG A 52 7.75 8.01 21.13
N GLY A 53 6.77 7.56 21.90
CA GLY A 53 6.50 6.14 22.15
C GLY A 53 6.23 5.36 20.86
N ILE A 54 5.46 5.94 19.94
CA ILE A 54 5.14 5.33 18.62
C ILE A 54 6.38 5.29 17.72
N TYR A 55 7.02 6.44 17.47
CA TYR A 55 7.98 6.59 16.37
C TYR A 55 9.44 6.37 16.74
N GLU A 56 9.81 6.53 18.01
CA GLU A 56 11.19 6.31 18.47
C GLU A 56 11.35 5.05 19.32
N GLN A 57 10.38 4.75 20.18
CA GLN A 57 10.48 3.65 21.15
C GLN A 57 9.79 2.36 20.70
N GLY A 58 8.93 2.42 19.66
CA GLY A 58 8.20 1.26 19.16
C GLY A 58 7.28 0.60 20.20
N GLU A 59 6.72 1.40 21.08
CA GLU A 59 5.94 0.91 22.25
C GLU A 59 4.72 0.07 21.85
N TYR A 60 4.08 0.39 20.73
CA TYR A 60 2.90 -0.30 20.20
C TYR A 60 3.25 -1.34 19.14
N ARG A 61 4.54 -1.61 18.93
CA ARG A 61 4.98 -2.59 17.95
C ARG A 61 4.70 -4.00 18.45
N ALA A 62 3.74 -4.66 17.82
CA ALA A 62 3.45 -6.06 18.05
C ALA A 62 4.56 -6.95 17.49
N ARG A 63 4.79 -8.09 18.15
CA ARG A 63 5.68 -9.14 17.66
C ARG A 63 4.92 -10.04 16.68
N GLY A 64 5.56 -10.35 15.55
CA GLY A 64 5.08 -11.40 14.65
C GLY A 64 5.71 -12.74 15.02
N PHE A 65 4.91 -13.79 14.98
CA PHE A 65 5.44 -15.15 15.04
C PHE A 65 6.03 -15.51 13.66
N ARG A 66 7.22 -16.13 13.65
CA ARG A 66 7.88 -16.63 12.44
C ARG A 66 8.37 -18.06 12.71
N GLY A 67 7.67 -19.02 12.14
CA GLY A 67 8.05 -20.42 12.15
C GLY A 67 8.10 -20.97 10.73
N ASP A 68 9.10 -21.80 10.45
CA ASP A 68 9.24 -22.54 9.19
C ASP A 68 8.81 -23.99 9.41
N TRP A 69 7.83 -24.48 8.65
CA TRP A 69 7.39 -25.87 8.72
C TRP A 69 8.49 -26.83 8.30
N LEU A 70 8.58 -27.97 8.98
CA LEU A 70 9.42 -29.07 8.54
C LEU A 70 8.80 -29.75 7.30
N PRO A 71 9.62 -30.25 6.36
CA PRO A 71 9.10 -30.92 5.15
C PRO A 71 8.20 -32.12 5.43
N ASP A 72 8.44 -32.83 6.54
CA ASP A 72 7.64 -33.98 7.00
C ASP A 72 6.41 -33.60 7.83
N SER A 73 6.16 -32.30 8.00
CA SER A 73 5.04 -31.76 8.81
C SER A 73 5.02 -32.20 10.28
N SER A 74 6.07 -32.87 10.78
CA SER A 74 6.14 -33.31 12.17
C SER A 74 6.26 -32.15 13.16
N GLY A 75 6.65 -30.97 12.67
CA GLY A 75 6.85 -29.79 13.49
C GLY A 75 7.31 -28.59 12.69
N TYR A 76 7.90 -27.64 13.39
CA TYR A 76 8.38 -26.39 12.80
C TYR A 76 9.66 -25.92 13.50
N THR A 77 10.40 -25.01 12.86
CA THR A 77 11.57 -24.35 13.43
C THR A 77 11.30 -22.86 13.66
N VAL A 78 11.82 -22.35 14.77
CA VAL A 78 11.82 -20.92 15.12
C VAL A 78 13.25 -20.51 15.43
N VAL A 79 13.68 -19.34 14.99
CA VAL A 79 14.98 -18.78 15.37
C VAL A 79 14.85 -18.10 16.74
N GLU A 80 15.52 -18.66 17.75
CA GLU A 80 15.51 -18.17 19.13
C GLU A 80 16.89 -17.73 19.61
N ARG A 81 16.89 -16.77 20.54
CA ARG A 81 18.09 -16.47 21.33
C ARG A 81 18.20 -17.47 22.47
N VAL A 82 19.26 -18.29 22.46
CA VAL A 82 19.56 -19.27 23.48
C VAL A 82 20.74 -18.77 24.31
N PRO A 83 20.69 -18.87 25.65
CA PRO A 83 21.82 -18.51 26.52
C PRO A 83 23.15 -19.14 26.06
N GLY A 84 24.22 -18.34 26.05
CA GLY A 84 25.53 -18.78 25.58
C GLY A 84 25.75 -18.69 24.05
N GLN A 85 24.74 -18.36 23.25
CA GLN A 85 24.86 -18.17 21.80
C GLN A 85 24.87 -16.69 21.43
N ARG A 86 25.86 -16.27 20.59
CA ARG A 86 25.95 -14.86 20.12
C ARG A 86 24.85 -14.48 19.14
N HIS A 87 24.31 -15.46 18.40
CA HIS A 87 23.26 -15.28 17.39
C HIS A 87 22.06 -16.15 17.71
N GLY A 88 20.90 -15.82 17.13
CA GLY A 88 19.74 -16.70 17.20
C GLY A 88 20.03 -18.05 16.54
N VAL A 89 19.56 -19.12 17.16
CA VAL A 89 19.73 -20.51 16.67
C VAL A 89 18.37 -21.09 16.27
N PRO A 90 18.32 -21.99 15.27
CA PRO A 90 17.09 -22.70 14.95
C PRO A 90 16.73 -23.67 16.11
N VAL A 91 15.51 -23.53 16.57
CA VAL A 91 14.93 -24.43 17.58
C VAL A 91 13.75 -25.14 16.92
N ARG A 92 13.78 -26.47 16.97
CA ARG A 92 12.70 -27.32 16.47
C ARG A 92 11.63 -27.51 17.54
N TYR A 93 10.38 -27.42 17.12
CA TYR A 93 9.20 -27.74 17.93
C TYR A 93 8.42 -28.86 17.26
N ASP A 94 8.10 -29.90 17.98
CA ASP A 94 7.14 -30.92 17.57
C ASP A 94 5.73 -30.31 17.58
N ALA A 95 4.99 -30.49 16.50
CA ALA A 95 3.69 -29.85 16.35
C ALA A 95 2.65 -30.36 17.35
N ALA A 96 2.60 -31.67 17.55
CA ALA A 96 1.61 -32.29 18.43
C ALA A 96 1.94 -32.07 19.91
N SER A 97 3.13 -32.45 20.35
CA SER A 97 3.53 -32.42 21.76
C SER A 97 4.08 -31.08 22.24
N GLY A 98 4.61 -30.25 21.32
CA GLY A 98 5.35 -29.05 21.65
C GLY A 98 6.76 -29.28 22.17
N LYS A 99 7.26 -30.51 22.11
CA LYS A 99 8.62 -30.81 22.52
C LYS A 99 9.61 -29.91 21.79
N ARG A 100 10.39 -29.19 22.58
CA ARG A 100 11.43 -28.26 22.14
C ARG A 100 12.77 -28.96 22.03
N THR A 101 13.45 -28.80 20.91
CA THR A 101 14.80 -29.36 20.69
C THR A 101 15.68 -28.29 20.04
N VAL A 102 16.79 -27.94 20.69
CA VAL A 102 17.75 -26.98 20.09
C VAL A 102 18.54 -27.73 19.00
N SER A 103 18.56 -27.18 17.80
CA SER A 103 19.35 -27.76 16.71
C SER A 103 20.83 -27.44 16.92
N GLU A 104 21.68 -28.45 17.01
CA GLU A 104 23.12 -28.27 17.05
C GLU A 104 23.70 -27.81 15.70
N ARG A 105 22.97 -27.98 14.61
CA ARG A 105 23.36 -27.47 13.30
C ARG A 105 23.17 -25.96 13.26
N ARG A 106 24.28 -25.21 13.19
CA ARG A 106 24.30 -23.84 12.75
C ARG A 106 23.44 -23.78 11.48
N GLY A 107 22.32 -23.02 11.54
CA GLY A 107 21.53 -22.76 10.35
C GLY A 107 22.50 -22.31 9.27
N ARG A 108 22.58 -23.07 8.17
CA ARG A 108 23.38 -22.62 7.02
C ARG A 108 22.90 -21.23 6.71
N GLU A 109 23.81 -20.24 6.84
CA GLU A 109 23.52 -18.85 6.46
C GLU A 109 22.84 -18.89 5.11
N ARG A 110 21.61 -18.37 5.04
CA ARG A 110 21.01 -18.08 3.74
C ARG A 110 21.89 -17.00 3.12
N PRO A 111 22.63 -17.29 2.04
CA PRO A 111 23.44 -16.27 1.41
C PRO A 111 22.53 -15.09 1.07
N ARG A 112 22.95 -13.88 1.42
CA ARG A 112 22.28 -12.65 1.00
C ARG A 112 22.45 -12.52 -0.51
N GLY A 113 21.41 -12.80 -1.29
CA GLY A 113 21.41 -12.68 -2.74
C GLY A 113 20.18 -13.34 -3.36
N PHE A 114 19.61 -12.75 -4.39
CA PHE A 114 18.54 -13.31 -5.20
C PHE A 114 19.13 -14.44 -6.09
N GLY A 115 19.34 -15.60 -5.53
CA GLY A 115 19.78 -16.76 -6.24
C GLY A 115 19.46 -18.00 -5.40
N GLY A 116 18.58 -18.86 -5.90
CA GLY A 116 18.21 -20.09 -5.22
C GLY A 116 19.33 -21.13 -5.32
N ARG A 117 19.36 -22.09 -4.37
CA ARG A 117 20.11 -23.33 -4.54
C ARG A 117 19.48 -24.18 -5.64
N SER A 118 20.32 -24.93 -6.34
CA SER A 118 19.84 -25.98 -7.26
C SER A 118 18.96 -26.99 -6.51
N PRO A 119 18.10 -27.73 -7.19
CA PRO A 119 17.23 -28.74 -6.59
C PRO A 119 18.01 -29.79 -5.75
N ASP A 120 19.21 -30.17 -6.17
CA ASP A 120 20.12 -31.07 -5.45
C ASP A 120 20.88 -30.40 -4.29
N GLY A 121 20.77 -29.07 -4.15
CA GLY A 121 21.41 -28.27 -3.12
C GLY A 121 22.91 -28.05 -3.29
N ARG A 122 23.54 -28.52 -4.38
CA ARG A 122 25.00 -28.47 -4.59
C ARG A 122 25.48 -27.19 -5.25
N LYS A 123 24.60 -26.46 -5.94
CA LYS A 123 24.95 -25.25 -6.66
C LYS A 123 24.14 -24.05 -6.15
N MET A 124 24.66 -22.83 -6.34
CA MET A 124 24.01 -21.60 -5.91
C MET A 124 24.14 -20.52 -6.98
N LEU A 125 23.02 -19.94 -7.36
CA LEU A 125 22.96 -18.77 -8.25
C LEU A 125 23.19 -17.48 -7.45
N PHE A 126 23.92 -16.54 -8.04
CA PHE A 126 24.10 -15.20 -7.50
C PHE A 126 24.26 -14.17 -8.62
N HIS A 127 24.10 -12.89 -8.28
CA HIS A 127 24.26 -11.78 -9.22
C HIS A 127 25.59 -11.07 -8.99
N GLU A 128 26.27 -10.78 -10.08
CA GLU A 128 27.42 -9.91 -10.09
C GLU A 128 27.40 -9.02 -11.33
N ARG A 129 27.44 -7.69 -11.12
CA ARG A 129 27.50 -6.66 -12.19
C ARG A 129 26.44 -6.85 -13.28
N GLY A 130 25.19 -7.12 -12.89
CA GLY A 130 24.06 -7.31 -13.81
C GLY A 130 23.99 -8.69 -14.48
N ASN A 131 24.92 -9.59 -14.16
CA ASN A 131 24.98 -10.94 -14.73
C ASN A 131 24.69 -12.02 -13.70
N LEU A 132 24.19 -13.15 -14.19
CA LEU A 132 23.98 -14.37 -13.39
C LEU A 132 25.25 -15.21 -13.37
N HIS A 133 25.60 -15.65 -12.20
CA HIS A 133 26.70 -16.55 -11.92
C HIS A 133 26.24 -17.74 -11.12
N LEU A 134 26.90 -18.87 -11.34
CA LEU A 134 26.66 -20.11 -10.63
C LEU A 134 27.93 -20.47 -9.83
N ARG A 135 27.77 -20.78 -8.53
CA ARG A 135 28.85 -21.34 -7.69
C ARG A 135 28.54 -22.78 -7.37
N ASP A 136 29.48 -23.67 -7.63
CA ASP A 136 29.53 -25.00 -7.10
C ASP A 136 29.92 -24.93 -5.60
N LEU A 137 29.10 -25.53 -4.72
CA LEU A 137 29.29 -25.44 -3.28
C LEU A 137 30.26 -26.50 -2.74
N ASP A 138 30.52 -27.56 -3.51
CA ASP A 138 31.46 -28.62 -3.14
C ASP A 138 32.89 -28.28 -3.64
N GLY A 139 33.01 -27.82 -4.89
CA GLY A 139 34.30 -27.50 -5.53
C GLY A 139 34.69 -26.04 -5.57
N GLY A 140 33.80 -25.11 -5.18
CA GLY A 140 34.05 -23.67 -5.17
C GLY A 140 34.14 -22.99 -6.54
N ARG A 141 34.03 -23.75 -7.64
CA ARG A 141 34.07 -23.24 -9.01
C ARG A 141 32.92 -22.30 -9.30
N THR A 142 33.22 -21.17 -9.93
CA THR A 142 32.21 -20.21 -10.39
C THR A 142 32.11 -20.23 -11.91
N THR A 143 30.88 -20.29 -12.43
CA THR A 143 30.57 -20.22 -13.86
C THR A 143 29.71 -19.01 -14.12
N GLN A 144 30.07 -18.15 -15.06
CA GLN A 144 29.24 -17.05 -15.52
C GLN A 144 28.22 -17.59 -16.52
N LEU A 145 26.92 -17.38 -16.24
CA LEU A 145 25.83 -17.87 -17.09
C LEU A 145 25.37 -16.85 -18.13
N THR A 146 25.35 -15.56 -17.78
CA THR A 146 24.91 -14.49 -18.69
C THR A 146 26.00 -13.45 -18.90
N ARG A 147 25.97 -12.74 -20.05
CA ARG A 147 27.01 -11.78 -20.41
C ARG A 147 26.38 -10.49 -20.94
N SER A 148 26.14 -9.54 -20.02
CA SER A 148 25.90 -8.14 -20.37
C SER A 148 27.18 -7.35 -20.11
N ARG A 149 27.47 -6.33 -20.92
CA ARG A 149 28.69 -5.52 -20.76
C ARG A 149 28.63 -4.68 -19.49
N PRO A 150 29.72 -4.52 -18.76
CA PRO A 150 29.78 -3.60 -17.63
C PRO A 150 29.39 -2.18 -18.06
N GLY A 151 28.51 -1.53 -17.31
CA GLY A 151 28.02 -0.17 -17.61
C GLY A 151 26.81 -0.12 -18.54
N GLU A 152 26.42 -1.22 -19.18
CA GLU A 152 25.14 -1.30 -19.88
C GLU A 152 23.98 -1.26 -18.88
N SER A 153 22.88 -0.63 -19.28
CA SER A 153 21.66 -0.58 -18.49
C SER A 153 20.82 -1.87 -18.62
N VAL A 154 21.50 -2.98 -18.85
CA VAL A 154 20.91 -4.32 -19.01
C VAL A 154 21.21 -5.15 -17.78
N SER A 155 20.18 -5.79 -17.24
CA SER A 155 20.32 -6.69 -16.09
C SER A 155 19.59 -8.01 -16.35
N ASN A 156 20.19 -9.11 -15.85
CA ASN A 156 19.61 -10.44 -15.91
C ASN A 156 19.13 -10.81 -14.49
N GLY A 157 17.84 -10.95 -14.30
CA GLY A 157 17.20 -11.13 -13.01
C GLY A 157 16.27 -12.31 -12.93
N GLN A 158 15.63 -12.50 -11.77
CA GLN A 158 14.62 -13.54 -11.52
C GLN A 158 15.04 -14.95 -11.97
N PRO A 159 16.22 -15.46 -11.54
CA PRO A 159 16.67 -16.76 -11.99
C PRO A 159 15.82 -17.90 -11.41
N MET A 160 15.48 -18.86 -12.24
CA MET A 160 14.63 -20.02 -11.89
C MET A 160 15.30 -21.31 -12.35
N TRP A 161 15.59 -22.21 -11.41
CA TRP A 161 16.08 -23.55 -11.73
C TRP A 161 15.03 -24.41 -12.40
N SER A 162 15.41 -25.13 -13.42
CA SER A 162 14.61 -26.25 -13.91
C SER A 162 14.48 -27.32 -12.81
N PRO A 163 13.38 -28.10 -12.78
CA PRO A 163 13.20 -29.16 -11.79
C PRO A 163 14.33 -30.16 -11.71
N ASP A 164 14.98 -30.50 -12.84
CA ASP A 164 16.13 -31.39 -12.93
C ASP A 164 17.48 -30.73 -12.60
N GLY A 165 17.51 -29.41 -12.37
CA GLY A 165 18.70 -28.64 -12.04
C GLY A 165 19.72 -28.47 -13.18
N LYS A 166 19.35 -28.76 -14.44
CA LYS A 166 20.24 -28.67 -15.59
C LYS A 166 20.19 -27.32 -16.28
N ARG A 167 19.09 -26.59 -16.19
CA ARG A 167 18.86 -25.29 -16.84
C ARG A 167 18.44 -24.21 -15.85
N VAL A 168 18.70 -22.96 -16.23
CA VAL A 168 18.27 -21.77 -15.51
C VAL A 168 17.51 -20.86 -16.45
N ALA A 169 16.23 -20.62 -16.16
CA ALA A 169 15.46 -19.57 -16.84
C ALA A 169 15.67 -18.23 -16.12
N PHE A 170 15.63 -17.12 -16.84
CA PHE A 170 15.81 -15.79 -16.28
C PHE A 170 15.12 -14.71 -17.13
N VAL A 171 14.91 -13.53 -16.52
CA VAL A 171 14.40 -12.35 -17.21
C VAL A 171 15.54 -11.37 -17.44
N GLN A 172 15.74 -10.96 -18.68
CA GLN A 172 16.60 -9.84 -19.03
C GLN A 172 15.77 -8.57 -19.13
N SER A 173 16.24 -7.49 -18.50
CA SER A 173 15.61 -6.17 -18.53
C SER A 173 16.62 -5.16 -19.09
N ASP A 174 16.28 -4.51 -20.20
CA ASP A 174 17.06 -3.42 -20.80
C ASP A 174 16.39 -2.07 -20.49
N HIS A 175 17.07 -1.27 -19.70
CA HIS A 175 16.63 0.08 -19.29
C HIS A 175 17.32 1.20 -20.10
N SER A 176 18.08 0.87 -21.17
CA SER A 176 18.94 1.82 -21.87
C SER A 176 18.21 3.03 -22.43
N LYS A 177 16.98 2.84 -22.94
CA LYS A 177 16.13 3.91 -23.48
C LYS A 177 15.45 4.77 -22.41
N ILE A 178 15.33 4.27 -21.17
CA ILE A 178 14.69 5.01 -20.08
C ILE A 178 15.57 6.20 -19.68
N ARG A 179 15.00 7.41 -19.69
CA ARG A 179 15.71 8.64 -19.37
C ARG A 179 16.23 8.65 -17.94
N LEU A 180 17.44 9.21 -17.78
CA LEU A 180 18.05 9.46 -16.48
C LEU A 180 17.43 10.72 -15.84
N ARG A 181 17.18 10.63 -14.56
CA ARG A 181 16.80 11.72 -13.70
C ARG A 181 17.91 11.96 -12.67
N SER A 182 18.29 13.20 -12.46
CA SER A 182 19.30 13.62 -11.49
C SER A 182 18.67 14.12 -10.20
N VAL A 183 19.19 13.67 -9.06
CA VAL A 183 18.78 14.12 -7.72
C VAL A 183 20.04 14.65 -7.01
N LEU A 184 19.97 15.87 -6.46
CA LEU A 184 21.03 16.42 -5.64
C LEU A 184 21.03 15.76 -4.26
N VAL A 185 22.18 15.20 -3.87
CA VAL A 185 22.38 14.57 -2.56
C VAL A 185 23.36 15.42 -1.77
N PRO A 186 22.92 16.12 -0.72
CA PRO A 186 23.81 16.91 0.12
C PRO A 186 24.88 16.01 0.76
N GLY A 187 26.12 16.26 0.45
CA GLY A 187 27.28 15.66 1.12
C GLY A 187 28.09 16.78 1.75
N ASP A 188 28.86 17.48 0.92
CA ASP A 188 29.38 18.81 1.21
C ASP A 188 28.30 19.79 0.74
N PRO A 189 27.85 20.75 1.56
CA PRO A 189 26.82 21.73 1.18
C PRO A 189 27.19 22.59 -0.02
N SER A 190 28.48 22.85 -0.23
CA SER A 190 28.99 23.66 -1.35
C SER A 190 29.12 22.84 -2.65
N TYR A 191 29.32 21.54 -2.53
CA TYR A 191 29.54 20.63 -3.65
C TYR A 191 28.65 19.37 -3.53
N PRO A 192 27.33 19.46 -3.74
CA PRO A 192 26.41 18.34 -3.62
C PRO A 192 26.73 17.28 -4.68
N ARG A 193 26.60 16.01 -4.29
CA ARG A 193 26.71 14.89 -5.23
C ARG A 193 25.43 14.77 -6.05
N VAL A 194 25.58 14.39 -7.30
CA VAL A 194 24.46 14.06 -8.18
C VAL A 194 24.25 12.54 -8.17
N ARG A 195 23.06 12.10 -7.78
CA ARG A 195 22.60 10.72 -7.95
C ARG A 195 21.71 10.66 -9.19
N GLN A 196 22.04 9.78 -10.13
CA GLN A 196 21.22 9.54 -11.31
C GLN A 196 20.45 8.24 -11.17
N THR A 197 19.15 8.26 -11.52
CA THR A 197 18.27 7.09 -11.56
C THR A 197 17.45 7.12 -12.85
N ARG A 198 17.18 5.94 -13.42
CA ARG A 198 16.28 5.82 -14.55
C ARG A 198 14.84 5.88 -14.06
N PHE A 199 14.01 6.62 -14.78
CA PHE A 199 12.60 6.77 -14.43
C PHE A 199 11.72 6.75 -15.66
N ALA A 200 10.93 5.67 -15.79
CA ALA A 200 9.92 5.51 -16.84
C ALA A 200 8.69 6.37 -16.50
N ARG A 201 8.60 7.55 -17.14
CA ARG A 201 7.45 8.45 -16.99
C ARG A 201 6.34 8.04 -17.94
N VAL A 202 5.08 8.39 -17.62
CA VAL A 202 3.92 8.23 -18.50
C VAL A 202 4.23 8.68 -19.94
N GLY A 203 3.88 7.85 -20.92
CA GLY A 203 4.15 8.07 -22.35
C GLY A 203 5.60 7.91 -22.77
N GLY A 204 6.54 7.68 -21.84
CA GLY A 204 7.95 7.46 -22.12
C GLY A 204 8.30 5.99 -22.36
N ASP A 205 9.58 5.75 -22.62
CA ASP A 205 10.11 4.40 -22.76
C ASP A 205 9.99 3.62 -21.45
N ILE A 206 9.62 2.34 -21.56
CA ILE A 206 9.68 1.35 -20.49
C ILE A 206 10.81 0.36 -20.73
N ALA A 207 11.14 -0.45 -19.73
CA ALA A 207 12.16 -1.48 -19.89
C ALA A 207 11.75 -2.50 -20.96
N LYS A 208 12.65 -2.81 -21.88
CA LYS A 208 12.48 -3.92 -22.82
C LYS A 208 12.83 -5.23 -22.12
N LEU A 209 11.92 -6.19 -22.20
CA LEU A 209 12.01 -7.45 -21.46
C LEU A 209 12.23 -8.62 -22.43
N LYS A 210 13.04 -9.59 -22.01
CA LYS A 210 13.22 -10.87 -22.69
C LYS A 210 13.26 -12.00 -21.66
N VAL A 211 12.79 -13.17 -22.02
CA VAL A 211 12.96 -14.38 -21.22
C VAL A 211 13.95 -15.28 -21.90
N GLY A 212 14.97 -15.71 -21.16
CA GLY A 212 16.03 -16.58 -21.64
C GLY A 212 16.20 -17.83 -20.80
N VAL A 213 16.69 -18.89 -21.40
CA VAL A 213 17.06 -20.14 -20.75
C VAL A 213 18.52 -20.47 -21.09
N VAL A 214 19.31 -20.79 -20.09
CA VAL A 214 20.72 -21.14 -20.24
C VAL A 214 21.03 -22.45 -19.50
N ASP A 215 21.94 -23.27 -20.05
CA ASP A 215 22.42 -24.47 -19.36
C ASP A 215 23.18 -24.11 -18.07
N ALA A 216 23.04 -24.90 -17.04
CA ALA A 216 23.76 -24.71 -15.77
C ALA A 216 25.28 -24.95 -15.90
N ALA A 217 25.73 -25.57 -16.98
CA ALA A 217 27.15 -25.67 -17.34
C ALA A 217 27.69 -24.41 -18.05
N GLY A 218 26.80 -23.46 -18.38
CA GLY A 218 27.09 -22.31 -19.22
C GLY A 218 26.86 -22.62 -20.72
N GLY A 219 27.02 -21.63 -21.54
CA GLY A 219 26.80 -21.73 -22.99
C GLY A 219 25.94 -20.59 -23.54
N GLU A 220 25.34 -20.81 -24.69
CA GLU A 220 24.47 -19.84 -25.33
C GLU A 220 23.08 -19.80 -24.64
N THR A 221 22.47 -18.63 -24.62
CA THR A 221 21.11 -18.44 -24.11
C THR A 221 20.10 -18.71 -25.22
N GLN A 222 19.17 -19.61 -24.96
CA GLN A 222 17.96 -19.76 -25.77
C GLN A 222 16.95 -18.68 -25.39
N TRP A 223 16.65 -17.77 -26.31
CA TRP A 223 15.69 -16.70 -26.11
C TRP A 223 14.30 -17.11 -26.57
N LEU A 224 13.28 -16.85 -25.73
CA LEU A 224 11.89 -17.10 -26.06
C LEU A 224 11.31 -15.92 -26.86
N GLN A 225 10.66 -16.22 -27.98
CA GLN A 225 9.97 -15.23 -28.84
C GLN A 225 8.55 -14.99 -28.32
N ILE A 226 8.44 -14.34 -27.16
CA ILE A 226 7.15 -14.09 -26.47
C ILE A 226 6.44 -12.82 -26.92
N SER A 227 7.04 -12.02 -27.79
CA SER A 227 6.52 -10.73 -28.24
C SER A 227 6.96 -10.43 -29.66
N GLU A 228 6.23 -9.54 -30.33
CA GLU A 228 6.69 -8.91 -31.58
C GLU A 228 7.92 -8.02 -31.33
N PRO A 229 8.72 -7.76 -32.34
CA PRO A 229 9.80 -6.78 -32.26
C PRO A 229 9.25 -5.42 -31.80
N ASP A 230 9.97 -4.78 -30.88
CA ASP A 230 9.63 -3.44 -30.32
C ASP A 230 8.32 -3.33 -29.52
N GLU A 231 7.57 -4.41 -29.34
CA GLU A 231 6.38 -4.40 -28.50
C GLU A 231 6.71 -4.00 -27.06
N ASP A 232 5.91 -3.10 -26.49
CA ASP A 232 5.94 -2.72 -25.08
C ASP A 232 5.04 -3.62 -24.27
N PHE A 233 5.61 -4.37 -23.34
CA PHE A 233 4.87 -5.27 -22.47
C PHE A 233 5.52 -5.38 -21.08
N TYR A 234 4.79 -5.98 -20.15
CA TYR A 234 5.30 -6.34 -18.84
C TYR A 234 5.16 -7.85 -18.59
N LEU A 235 5.90 -8.36 -17.62
CA LEU A 235 5.80 -9.73 -17.17
C LEU A 235 5.13 -9.77 -15.80
N GLY A 236 4.13 -10.62 -15.65
CA GLY A 236 3.48 -10.91 -14.37
C GLY A 236 4.23 -11.98 -13.61
N MET A 237 4.42 -13.14 -14.23
CA MET A 237 5.17 -14.27 -13.68
C MET A 237 5.92 -15.02 -14.78
N ALA A 238 6.95 -15.75 -14.37
CA ALA A 238 7.56 -16.80 -15.19
C ALA A 238 7.90 -17.98 -14.25
N GLU A 239 7.69 -19.21 -14.70
CA GLU A 239 8.01 -20.41 -13.91
C GLU A 239 8.10 -21.66 -14.80
N TRP A 240 8.77 -22.70 -14.32
CA TRP A 240 8.76 -24.00 -14.97
C TRP A 240 7.39 -24.67 -14.82
N ALA A 241 6.84 -25.20 -15.92
CA ALA A 241 5.48 -25.71 -16.00
C ALA A 241 5.34 -27.16 -15.47
N GLY A 242 5.94 -27.43 -14.30
CA GLY A 242 5.91 -28.76 -13.66
C GLY A 242 6.90 -29.76 -14.25
N ASN A 243 7.65 -29.41 -15.29
CA ASN A 243 8.68 -30.21 -15.92
C ASN A 243 9.89 -29.34 -16.31
N SER A 244 10.97 -29.95 -16.85
CA SER A 244 12.20 -29.24 -17.21
C SER A 244 12.25 -28.80 -18.68
N ASN A 245 11.20 -29.01 -19.46
CA ASN A 245 11.15 -28.68 -20.86
C ASN A 245 10.21 -27.50 -21.20
N GLU A 246 9.22 -27.22 -20.35
CA GLU A 246 8.26 -26.18 -20.61
C GLU A 246 8.34 -25.04 -19.59
N LEU A 247 8.32 -23.81 -20.10
CA LEU A 247 8.29 -22.60 -19.29
C LEU A 247 6.97 -21.86 -19.48
N LEU A 248 6.29 -21.55 -18.36
CA LEU A 248 5.13 -20.69 -18.33
C LEU A 248 5.55 -19.24 -18.17
N VAL A 249 4.98 -18.34 -18.98
CA VAL A 249 5.23 -16.90 -18.91
C VAL A 249 3.90 -16.16 -18.95
N GLU A 250 3.62 -15.29 -17.98
CA GLU A 250 2.52 -14.34 -18.04
C GLU A 250 2.99 -13.04 -18.67
N LYS A 251 2.49 -12.76 -19.87
CA LYS A 251 2.69 -11.51 -20.60
C LYS A 251 1.53 -10.58 -20.36
N LEU A 252 1.83 -9.32 -20.07
CA LEU A 252 0.84 -8.26 -19.84
C LEU A 252 1.05 -7.16 -20.87
N SER A 253 -0.01 -6.68 -21.49
CA SER A 253 0.03 -5.48 -22.32
C SER A 253 0.59 -4.27 -21.54
N ARG A 254 1.06 -3.25 -22.24
CA ARG A 254 1.59 -2.02 -21.62
C ARG A 254 0.59 -1.40 -20.62
N PHE A 255 -0.70 -1.36 -20.95
CA PHE A 255 -1.75 -0.80 -20.10
C PHE A 255 -2.40 -1.81 -19.14
N ARG A 256 -1.97 -3.10 -19.19
CA ARG A 256 -2.55 -4.21 -18.41
C ARG A 256 -4.04 -4.44 -18.69
N ASP A 257 -4.52 -4.00 -19.81
CA ASP A 257 -5.87 -4.29 -20.31
C ASP A 257 -5.98 -5.72 -20.88
N LYS A 258 -4.81 -6.37 -21.12
CA LYS A 258 -4.71 -7.77 -21.57
C LYS A 258 -3.63 -8.53 -20.82
N ARG A 259 -3.89 -9.80 -20.53
CA ARG A 259 -2.87 -10.78 -20.12
C ARG A 259 -2.98 -12.08 -20.87
N ASP A 260 -1.84 -12.66 -21.21
CA ASP A 260 -1.69 -13.95 -21.85
C ASP A 260 -0.78 -14.85 -21.01
N PHE A 261 -1.19 -16.10 -20.75
CA PHE A 261 -0.30 -17.13 -20.23
C PHE A 261 0.22 -17.96 -21.41
N LEU A 262 1.53 -17.83 -21.63
CA LEU A 262 2.25 -18.46 -22.73
C LEU A 262 3.00 -19.68 -22.19
N LEU A 263 2.80 -20.84 -22.80
CA LEU A 263 3.55 -22.06 -22.51
C LEU A 263 4.57 -22.27 -23.63
N ALA A 264 5.84 -22.14 -23.30
CA ALA A 264 6.96 -22.32 -24.22
C ALA A 264 7.56 -23.72 -24.07
N ASP A 265 7.56 -24.48 -25.15
CA ASP A 265 8.27 -25.76 -25.26
C ASP A 265 9.69 -25.49 -25.79
N LEU A 266 10.69 -25.77 -24.98
CA LEU A 266 12.09 -25.48 -25.27
C LEU A 266 12.72 -26.43 -26.27
N GLU A 267 12.25 -27.67 -26.38
CA GLU A 267 12.74 -28.65 -27.35
C GLU A 267 12.13 -28.44 -28.72
N ALA A 268 10.80 -28.23 -28.76
CA ALA A 268 10.09 -27.95 -30.01
C ALA A 268 10.34 -26.50 -30.52
N GLY A 269 10.83 -25.60 -29.66
CA GLY A 269 10.97 -24.19 -29.97
C GLY A 269 9.63 -23.47 -30.21
N SER A 270 8.52 -24.00 -29.71
CA SER A 270 7.18 -23.50 -29.95
C SER A 270 6.61 -22.81 -28.71
N ILE A 271 5.70 -21.83 -28.93
CA ILE A 271 5.01 -21.11 -27.86
C ILE A 271 3.51 -21.15 -28.13
N LYS A 272 2.75 -21.52 -27.12
CA LYS A 272 1.30 -21.63 -27.16
C LYS A 272 0.65 -20.77 -26.10
N THR A 273 -0.39 -20.01 -26.44
CA THR A 273 -1.25 -19.33 -25.46
C THR A 273 -2.23 -20.33 -24.87
N ILE A 274 -2.14 -20.56 -23.56
CA ILE A 274 -3.03 -21.48 -22.84
C ILE A 274 -4.15 -20.76 -22.07
N PHE A 275 -4.01 -19.45 -21.86
CA PHE A 275 -5.05 -18.61 -21.28
C PHE A 275 -4.86 -17.17 -21.74
N SER A 276 -5.96 -16.49 -22.03
CA SER A 276 -5.98 -15.08 -22.38
C SER A 276 -7.21 -14.42 -21.79
N GLU A 277 -7.06 -13.22 -21.25
CA GLU A 277 -8.18 -12.36 -20.88
C GLU A 277 -7.85 -10.90 -21.15
N SER A 278 -8.90 -10.12 -21.41
CA SER A 278 -8.82 -8.68 -21.59
C SER A 278 -9.97 -7.99 -20.88
N ASP A 279 -9.75 -6.73 -20.52
CA ASP A 279 -10.75 -5.86 -19.90
C ASP A 279 -10.53 -4.42 -20.37
N PRO A 280 -11.58 -3.65 -20.67
CA PRO A 280 -11.43 -2.26 -21.13
C PRO A 280 -10.71 -1.34 -20.17
N ALA A 281 -10.65 -1.68 -18.87
CA ALA A 281 -9.93 -0.93 -17.86
C ALA A 281 -8.57 -1.58 -17.58
N TRP A 282 -8.56 -2.71 -16.85
CA TRP A 282 -7.36 -3.49 -16.57
C TRP A 282 -7.71 -4.89 -16.05
N VAL A 283 -6.84 -5.83 -16.32
CA VAL A 283 -6.95 -7.21 -15.81
C VAL A 283 -6.23 -7.36 -14.46
N VAL A 284 -6.64 -8.35 -13.67
CA VAL A 284 -5.94 -8.75 -12.46
C VAL A 284 -4.65 -9.50 -12.86
N ALA A 285 -3.48 -9.04 -12.38
CA ALA A 285 -2.18 -9.60 -12.74
C ALA A 285 -1.49 -10.32 -11.57
N SER A 286 -0.65 -11.30 -11.89
CA SER A 286 -0.01 -12.20 -10.91
C SER A 286 0.98 -11.51 -9.97
N TYR A 287 1.59 -10.40 -10.37
CA TYR A 287 2.52 -9.67 -9.51
C TYR A 287 1.86 -9.16 -8.21
N ARG A 288 0.55 -9.11 -8.15
CA ARG A 288 -0.23 -8.87 -6.92
C ARG A 288 -0.60 -10.18 -6.24
N LYS A 289 0.38 -10.99 -5.97
CA LYS A 289 0.47 -12.22 -5.15
C LYS A 289 -0.59 -13.32 -5.33
N ASN A 290 -1.74 -13.10 -5.98
CA ASN A 290 -2.88 -14.00 -5.77
C ASN A 290 -3.66 -14.34 -7.04
N ALA A 291 -3.24 -13.82 -8.19
CA ALA A 291 -3.94 -14.00 -9.45
C ALA A 291 -3.20 -14.88 -10.46
N GLY A 292 -2.03 -15.41 -10.09
CA GLY A 292 -1.24 -16.29 -10.95
C GLY A 292 -1.90 -17.65 -11.19
N LEU A 293 -1.43 -18.29 -12.24
CA LEU A 293 -1.76 -19.67 -12.56
C LEU A 293 -1.03 -20.60 -11.58
N GLU A 294 -1.69 -21.70 -11.20
CA GLU A 294 -1.10 -22.75 -10.35
C GLU A 294 -1.48 -24.12 -10.93
N TRP A 295 -0.48 -24.94 -11.24
CA TRP A 295 -0.68 -26.27 -11.83
C TRP A 295 -1.29 -27.24 -10.82
N ILE A 296 -2.24 -28.05 -11.30
CA ILE A 296 -2.93 -29.10 -10.54
C ILE A 296 -2.98 -30.39 -11.38
N ARG A 297 -3.38 -31.50 -10.75
CA ARG A 297 -3.55 -32.82 -11.39
C ARG A 297 -2.25 -33.26 -12.11
N ASP A 298 -1.11 -33.14 -11.43
CA ASP A 298 0.21 -33.45 -12.00
C ASP A 298 0.49 -32.66 -13.30
N GLY A 299 0.09 -31.37 -13.35
CA GLY A 299 0.30 -30.49 -14.48
C GLY A 299 -0.66 -30.70 -15.67
N ARG A 300 -1.69 -31.54 -15.53
CA ARG A 300 -2.71 -31.75 -16.58
C ARG A 300 -3.78 -30.66 -16.62
N ALA A 301 -3.87 -29.85 -15.57
CA ALA A 301 -4.79 -28.73 -15.46
C ALA A 301 -4.14 -27.61 -14.64
N PHE A 302 -4.76 -26.45 -14.62
CA PHE A 302 -4.35 -25.33 -13.78
C PHE A 302 -5.55 -24.59 -13.18
N LEU A 303 -5.31 -23.98 -12.02
CA LEU A 303 -6.19 -23.03 -11.39
C LEU A 303 -5.71 -21.61 -11.65
N VAL A 304 -6.58 -20.71 -12.06
CA VAL A 304 -6.27 -19.29 -12.27
C VAL A 304 -7.35 -18.42 -11.61
N ILE A 305 -6.95 -17.26 -11.09
CA ILE A 305 -7.88 -16.23 -10.62
C ILE A 305 -8.15 -15.26 -11.76
N SER A 306 -9.42 -15.02 -12.08
CA SER A 306 -9.87 -14.11 -13.13
C SER A 306 -11.04 -13.26 -12.65
N GLU A 307 -11.18 -12.05 -13.19
CA GLU A 307 -12.31 -11.12 -12.95
C GLU A 307 -13.30 -11.10 -14.13
N LYS A 308 -13.25 -12.07 -15.05
CA LYS A 308 -14.03 -12.08 -16.30
C LYS A 308 -15.56 -12.08 -16.11
N ASP A 309 -16.05 -12.46 -14.94
CA ASP A 309 -17.47 -12.42 -14.56
C ASP A 309 -17.82 -11.26 -13.59
N GLY A 310 -16.89 -10.31 -13.40
CA GLY A 310 -17.08 -9.15 -12.54
C GLY A 310 -16.59 -9.32 -11.10
N TRP A 311 -16.15 -10.52 -10.72
CA TRP A 311 -15.59 -10.83 -9.40
C TRP A 311 -14.27 -11.58 -9.52
N ARG A 312 -13.43 -11.51 -8.51
CA ARG A 312 -12.21 -12.35 -8.44
C ARG A 312 -12.59 -13.77 -8.07
N HIS A 313 -12.70 -14.61 -9.07
CA HIS A 313 -13.05 -16.02 -8.90
C HIS A 313 -11.95 -16.96 -9.36
N ALA A 314 -11.96 -18.18 -8.82
CA ALA A 314 -11.07 -19.26 -9.23
C ALA A 314 -11.72 -20.09 -10.34
N TYR A 315 -10.95 -20.32 -11.41
CA TYR A 315 -11.34 -21.15 -12.54
C TYR A 315 -10.34 -22.29 -12.72
N ILE A 316 -10.81 -23.45 -13.14
CA ILE A 316 -9.96 -24.57 -13.59
C ILE A 316 -10.02 -24.64 -15.11
N TYR A 317 -8.82 -24.79 -15.69
CA TYR A 317 -8.59 -25.02 -17.13
C TYR A 317 -7.77 -26.28 -17.33
N SER A 318 -8.00 -26.99 -18.45
CA SER A 318 -7.06 -28.02 -18.89
C SER A 318 -5.71 -27.41 -19.24
N ARG A 319 -4.63 -28.23 -19.33
CA ARG A 319 -3.30 -27.75 -19.73
C ARG A 319 -3.33 -27.07 -21.10
N GLU A 320 -4.22 -27.49 -21.99
CA GLU A 320 -4.39 -26.94 -23.34
C GLU A 320 -5.16 -25.61 -23.36
N GLY A 321 -5.66 -25.14 -22.22
CA GLY A 321 -6.38 -23.88 -22.09
C GLY A 321 -7.89 -23.98 -22.31
N LYS A 322 -8.48 -25.19 -22.29
CA LYS A 322 -9.92 -25.35 -22.28
C LYS A 322 -10.48 -25.14 -20.87
N GLU A 323 -11.43 -24.22 -20.71
CA GLU A 323 -12.12 -24.01 -19.44
C GLU A 323 -12.91 -25.24 -19.06
N GLU A 324 -12.71 -25.72 -17.86
CA GLU A 324 -13.44 -26.85 -17.31
C GLU A 324 -14.50 -26.39 -16.30
N ARG A 325 -14.17 -25.37 -15.44
CA ARG A 325 -15.04 -25.06 -14.31
C ARG A 325 -14.74 -23.71 -13.62
N LEU A 326 -15.81 -23.01 -13.23
CA LEU A 326 -15.79 -21.97 -12.20
C LEU A 326 -15.93 -22.65 -10.82
N LEU A 327 -14.93 -22.45 -9.93
CA LEU A 327 -14.92 -23.05 -8.58
C LEU A 327 -15.65 -22.22 -7.53
N THR A 328 -15.62 -20.90 -7.64
CA THR A 328 -16.02 -19.98 -6.56
C THR A 328 -17.12 -19.02 -7.03
N PRO A 329 -18.31 -19.53 -7.49
CA PRO A 329 -19.39 -18.66 -7.92
C PRO A 329 -19.98 -17.87 -6.75
N GLY A 330 -20.42 -16.64 -6.99
CA GLY A 330 -21.09 -15.80 -6.01
C GLY A 330 -20.75 -14.33 -6.12
N ALA A 331 -21.41 -13.47 -5.34
CA ALA A 331 -21.15 -12.03 -5.33
C ALA A 331 -20.07 -11.69 -4.31
N PHE A 332 -18.84 -12.16 -4.51
CA PHE A 332 -17.71 -11.89 -3.64
C PHE A 332 -16.37 -12.04 -4.37
N ASP A 333 -15.33 -11.41 -3.82
CA ASP A 333 -13.96 -11.53 -4.33
C ASP A 333 -13.11 -12.51 -3.51
N ILE A 334 -12.32 -13.33 -4.17
CA ILE A 334 -11.14 -13.93 -3.56
C ILE A 334 -10.15 -12.80 -3.25
N ILE A 335 -9.80 -12.66 -1.96
CA ILE A 335 -8.78 -11.70 -1.51
C ILE A 335 -7.39 -12.28 -1.73
N GLU A 336 -7.21 -13.60 -1.46
CA GLU A 336 -5.92 -14.28 -1.52
C GLU A 336 -6.08 -15.79 -1.68
N LYS A 337 -5.31 -16.42 -2.58
CA LYS A 337 -5.12 -17.87 -2.60
C LYS A 337 -4.31 -18.27 -1.37
N VAL A 338 -4.69 -19.34 -0.69
CA VAL A 338 -3.98 -19.82 0.51
C VAL A 338 -3.30 -21.15 0.29
N LYS A 339 -4.06 -22.17 -0.19
CA LYS A 339 -3.52 -23.50 -0.44
C LYS A 339 -4.41 -24.28 -1.39
N ILE A 340 -3.82 -25.03 -2.31
CA ILE A 340 -4.46 -26.12 -3.03
C ILE A 340 -4.03 -27.43 -2.33
N ASP A 341 -5.00 -28.17 -1.84
CA ASP A 341 -4.78 -29.48 -1.20
C ASP A 341 -5.44 -30.56 -2.09
N GLU A 342 -4.71 -30.96 -3.13
CA GLU A 342 -5.20 -31.97 -4.09
C GLU A 342 -5.46 -33.32 -3.43
N LYS A 343 -4.67 -33.70 -2.39
CA LYS A 343 -4.83 -34.98 -1.68
C LYS A 343 -6.17 -35.06 -0.96
N ARG A 344 -6.68 -33.94 -0.45
CA ARG A 344 -7.98 -33.87 0.22
C ARG A 344 -9.08 -33.29 -0.68
N GLY A 345 -8.73 -32.84 -1.88
CA GLY A 345 -9.66 -32.28 -2.86
C GLY A 345 -10.16 -30.87 -2.53
N TRP A 346 -9.37 -30.03 -1.80
CA TRP A 346 -9.80 -28.71 -1.38
C TRP A 346 -8.94 -27.57 -1.93
N PHE A 347 -9.59 -26.48 -2.34
CA PHE A 347 -8.98 -25.18 -2.55
C PHE A 347 -9.31 -24.25 -1.38
N TYR A 348 -8.29 -23.77 -0.67
CA TYR A 348 -8.41 -22.79 0.43
C TYR A 348 -8.05 -21.39 -0.06
N PHE A 349 -8.87 -20.42 0.29
CA PHE A 349 -8.68 -19.02 -0.09
C PHE A 349 -9.24 -18.08 0.98
N ASN A 350 -8.76 -16.83 0.98
CA ASN A 350 -9.31 -15.79 1.81
C ASN A 350 -10.39 -15.00 1.06
N ALA A 351 -11.50 -14.75 1.73
CA ALA A 351 -12.62 -13.92 1.24
C ALA A 351 -13.33 -13.22 2.41
N SER A 352 -14.21 -12.29 2.09
CA SER A 352 -15.08 -11.62 3.07
C SER A 352 -16.38 -11.13 2.38
N PRO A 353 -17.30 -12.03 2.04
CA PRO A 353 -18.52 -11.70 1.30
C PRO A 353 -19.37 -10.59 1.95
N ASP A 354 -19.48 -10.61 3.27
CA ASP A 354 -20.39 -9.74 4.03
C ASP A 354 -19.71 -8.44 4.52
N ASN A 355 -18.38 -8.43 4.61
CA ASN A 355 -17.65 -7.30 5.19
C ASN A 355 -16.26 -7.10 4.56
N GLY A 356 -16.15 -6.21 3.59
CA GLY A 356 -14.91 -5.90 2.87
C GLY A 356 -13.78 -5.33 3.73
N THR A 357 -14.01 -5.01 5.01
CA THR A 357 -12.98 -4.53 5.93
C THR A 357 -12.25 -5.66 6.68
N GLN A 358 -12.78 -6.89 6.60
CA GLN A 358 -12.28 -8.07 7.28
C GLN A 358 -11.79 -9.14 6.30
N LYS A 359 -11.17 -10.22 6.80
CA LYS A 359 -10.63 -11.29 5.97
C LYS A 359 -10.70 -12.63 6.68
N TYR A 360 -11.33 -13.62 6.03
CA TYR A 360 -11.59 -14.96 6.58
C TYR A 360 -11.13 -16.05 5.63
N LEU A 361 -10.79 -17.23 6.14
CA LEU A 361 -10.49 -18.42 5.36
C LEU A 361 -11.79 -19.10 4.93
N TYR A 362 -11.85 -19.39 3.64
CA TYR A 362 -12.87 -20.22 2.99
C TYR A 362 -12.22 -21.42 2.32
N ARG A 363 -13.02 -22.42 1.98
CA ARG A 363 -12.63 -23.54 1.13
C ARG A 363 -13.75 -23.90 0.16
N VAL A 364 -13.39 -24.55 -0.93
CA VAL A 364 -14.31 -25.13 -1.90
C VAL A 364 -13.69 -26.42 -2.44
N ALA A 365 -14.53 -27.40 -2.80
CA ALA A 365 -14.06 -28.65 -3.38
C ALA A 365 -13.48 -28.43 -4.79
N LEU A 366 -12.31 -29.02 -5.07
CA LEU A 366 -11.64 -28.91 -6.38
C LEU A 366 -12.42 -29.60 -7.53
N ASP A 367 -13.34 -30.51 -7.21
CA ASP A 367 -14.24 -31.09 -8.17
C ASP A 367 -15.45 -30.21 -8.48
N GLY A 368 -15.58 -29.05 -7.80
CA GLY A 368 -16.67 -28.10 -7.94
C GLY A 368 -17.97 -28.54 -7.30
N SER A 369 -17.95 -29.59 -6.50
CA SER A 369 -19.11 -29.96 -5.71
C SER A 369 -19.32 -29.01 -4.54
N GLY A 370 -20.57 -28.63 -4.27
CA GLY A 370 -20.89 -27.72 -3.16
C GLY A 370 -20.63 -26.24 -3.44
N LYS A 371 -20.76 -25.42 -2.40
CA LYS A 371 -20.50 -23.98 -2.42
C LYS A 371 -19.29 -23.67 -1.56
N PRO A 372 -18.62 -22.51 -1.75
CA PRO A 372 -17.61 -22.02 -0.84
C PRO A 372 -18.14 -21.96 0.60
N GLU A 373 -17.40 -22.53 1.54
CA GLU A 373 -17.75 -22.54 2.96
C GLU A 373 -16.67 -21.86 3.81
N ARG A 374 -17.10 -21.12 4.82
CA ARG A 374 -16.19 -20.47 5.76
C ARG A 374 -15.55 -21.50 6.69
N VAL A 375 -14.22 -21.45 6.79
CA VAL A 375 -13.42 -22.31 7.68
C VAL A 375 -13.04 -21.58 8.97
N THR A 376 -12.80 -20.26 8.89
CA THR A 376 -12.58 -19.43 10.09
C THR A 376 -13.81 -19.51 10.97
N PRO A 377 -13.69 -19.88 12.28
CA PRO A 377 -14.82 -19.96 13.19
C PRO A 377 -15.65 -18.69 13.22
N GLU A 378 -16.97 -18.86 13.33
CA GLU A 378 -17.89 -17.75 13.57
C GLU A 378 -17.61 -17.09 14.94
N GLY A 379 -18.01 -15.82 15.10
CA GLY A 379 -17.79 -15.06 16.35
C GLY A 379 -16.38 -14.54 16.57
N ARG A 380 -15.46 -14.73 15.61
CA ARG A 380 -14.13 -14.10 15.61
C ARG A 380 -14.03 -13.06 14.48
N PRO A 381 -14.44 -11.80 14.70
CA PRO A 381 -14.29 -10.73 13.69
C PRO A 381 -12.83 -10.33 13.51
N GLY A 382 -12.50 -9.72 12.36
CA GLY A 382 -11.18 -9.16 12.07
C GLY A 382 -10.51 -9.78 10.86
N THR A 383 -9.19 -9.69 10.84
CA THR A 383 -8.36 -10.19 9.75
C THR A 383 -7.58 -11.42 10.18
N HIS A 384 -7.74 -12.51 9.40
CA HIS A 384 -7.16 -13.82 9.66
C HIS A 384 -6.16 -14.21 8.57
N ASN A 385 -5.03 -14.78 8.98
CA ASN A 385 -3.99 -15.33 8.09
C ASN A 385 -3.68 -16.77 8.51
N TYR A 386 -3.47 -17.63 7.52
CA TYR A 386 -3.23 -19.05 7.70
C TYR A 386 -1.98 -19.49 6.95
N SER A 387 -1.04 -20.15 7.64
CA SER A 387 0.14 -20.77 7.05
C SER A 387 0.12 -22.26 7.33
N PHE A 388 -0.20 -23.05 6.31
CA PHE A 388 -0.36 -24.51 6.42
C PHE A 388 0.98 -25.25 6.43
N SER A 389 1.05 -26.34 7.18
CA SER A 389 2.09 -27.36 7.02
C SER A 389 1.99 -28.01 5.62
N PRO A 390 3.07 -28.64 5.12
CA PRO A 390 3.05 -29.32 3.82
C PRO A 390 1.89 -30.32 3.66
N ASP A 391 1.63 -31.14 4.70
CA ASP A 391 0.54 -32.11 4.69
C ASP A 391 -0.87 -31.53 4.97
N GLY A 392 -0.95 -30.23 5.31
CA GLY A 392 -2.21 -29.53 5.60
C GLY A 392 -2.87 -29.92 6.93
N ARG A 393 -2.18 -30.66 7.81
CA ARG A 393 -2.71 -31.02 9.13
C ARG A 393 -2.57 -29.92 10.15
N TRP A 394 -1.47 -29.16 10.11
CA TRP A 394 -1.16 -28.10 11.05
C TRP A 394 -1.19 -26.74 10.36
N VAL A 395 -1.55 -25.71 11.13
CA VAL A 395 -1.64 -24.35 10.61
C VAL A 395 -1.17 -23.34 11.66
N PHE A 396 -0.34 -22.39 11.27
CA PHE A 396 -0.18 -21.15 12.01
C PHE A 396 -1.33 -20.22 11.65
N HIS A 397 -2.23 -19.99 12.59
CA HIS A 397 -3.35 -19.06 12.46
C HIS A 397 -3.03 -17.78 13.20
N THR A 398 -2.93 -16.66 12.48
CA THR A 398 -2.73 -15.33 13.05
C THR A 398 -3.94 -14.46 12.79
N TYR A 399 -4.50 -13.84 13.83
CA TYR A 399 -5.65 -12.96 13.70
C TYR A 399 -5.50 -11.69 14.53
N SER A 400 -6.10 -10.60 14.08
CA SER A 400 -6.13 -9.31 14.75
C SER A 400 -7.38 -8.52 14.34
N THR A 401 -7.73 -7.51 15.17
CA THR A 401 -8.64 -6.45 14.76
C THR A 401 -7.91 -5.12 14.70
N PHE A 402 -8.60 -4.05 14.34
CA PHE A 402 -8.02 -2.71 14.37
C PHE A 402 -7.51 -2.35 15.77
N ASP A 403 -8.27 -2.70 16.81
CA ASP A 403 -7.98 -2.34 18.20
C ASP A 403 -7.25 -3.44 18.99
N SER A 404 -7.09 -4.65 18.44
CA SER A 404 -6.46 -5.79 19.12
C SER A 404 -5.22 -6.25 18.39
N PRO A 405 -4.05 -6.33 19.06
CA PRO A 405 -2.82 -6.80 18.44
C PRO A 405 -2.92 -8.26 18.04
N PRO A 406 -2.07 -8.72 17.08
CA PRO A 406 -2.15 -10.06 16.54
C PRO A 406 -1.87 -11.12 17.60
N VAL A 407 -2.70 -12.16 17.57
CA VAL A 407 -2.49 -13.42 18.29
C VAL A 407 -2.18 -14.48 17.25
N THR A 408 -1.14 -15.30 17.51
CA THR A 408 -0.81 -16.45 16.65
C THR A 408 -1.01 -17.74 17.43
N GLU A 409 -1.77 -18.66 16.84
CA GLU A 409 -2.11 -19.97 17.38
C GLU A 409 -1.60 -21.07 16.46
N LEU A 410 -1.19 -22.21 17.04
CA LEU A 410 -1.05 -23.46 16.33
C LEU A 410 -2.40 -24.17 16.34
N VAL A 411 -2.92 -24.45 15.16
CA VAL A 411 -4.23 -25.06 14.95
C VAL A 411 -4.10 -26.40 14.23
N GLU A 412 -4.86 -27.39 14.66
CA GLU A 412 -5.01 -28.68 13.96
C GLU A 412 -6.23 -28.62 13.02
N PHE A 413 -6.01 -29.05 11.77
CA PHE A 413 -7.02 -29.11 10.72
C PHE A 413 -7.46 -30.55 10.41
N PRO A 414 -8.71 -30.75 9.87
CA PRO A 414 -9.66 -29.70 9.43
C PRO A 414 -10.53 -29.08 10.54
N GLY A 415 -10.55 -29.62 11.74
CA GLY A 415 -11.46 -29.21 12.82
C GLY A 415 -11.19 -27.86 13.47
N HIS A 416 -10.23 -27.09 12.98
CA HIS A 416 -9.80 -25.78 13.52
C HIS A 416 -9.56 -25.81 15.05
N ARG A 417 -9.03 -26.91 15.58
CA ARG A 417 -8.77 -27.06 17.00
C ARG A 417 -7.48 -26.36 17.41
N VAL A 418 -7.60 -25.37 18.27
CA VAL A 418 -6.43 -24.67 18.81
C VAL A 418 -5.64 -25.62 19.72
N VAL A 419 -4.38 -25.88 19.39
CA VAL A 419 -3.48 -26.75 20.14
C VAL A 419 -2.68 -25.95 21.17
N ARG A 420 -2.15 -24.79 20.75
CA ARG A 420 -1.46 -23.85 21.64
C ARG A 420 -1.38 -22.47 21.06
N THR A 421 -1.25 -21.46 21.94
CA THR A 421 -0.94 -20.10 21.54
C THR A 421 0.58 -19.93 21.43
N LEU A 422 1.05 -19.38 20.31
CA LEU A 422 2.45 -19.18 19.99
C LEU A 422 2.93 -17.75 20.30
N GLU A 423 2.08 -16.74 20.05
CA GLU A 423 2.35 -15.35 20.39
C GLU A 423 1.02 -14.65 20.78
N LYS A 424 1.00 -14.01 21.94
CA LYS A 424 -0.19 -13.31 22.47
C LYS A 424 -0.10 -11.80 22.42
N ASN A 425 1.09 -11.25 22.28
CA ASN A 425 1.35 -9.81 22.36
C ASN A 425 0.79 -9.14 23.63
N GLU A 426 0.86 -9.81 24.77
CA GLU A 426 0.25 -9.37 26.04
C GLU A 426 0.66 -7.94 26.43
N ARG A 427 1.95 -7.60 26.29
CA ARG A 427 2.46 -6.27 26.62
C ARG A 427 1.75 -5.17 25.82
N VAL A 428 1.60 -5.38 24.51
CA VAL A 428 0.93 -4.43 23.61
C VAL A 428 -0.57 -4.41 23.89
N SER A 429 -1.18 -5.57 24.11
CA SER A 429 -2.60 -5.69 24.47
C SER A 429 -2.95 -4.95 25.76
N GLN A 430 -2.14 -5.10 26.81
CA GLN A 430 -2.35 -4.37 28.09
C GLN A 430 -2.20 -2.86 27.89
N LYS A 431 -1.19 -2.43 27.11
CA LYS A 431 -0.98 -1.02 26.81
C LYS A 431 -2.16 -0.42 26.02
N MET A 432 -2.68 -1.16 25.05
CA MET A 432 -3.85 -0.75 24.28
C MET A 432 -5.11 -0.65 25.14
N LYS A 433 -5.37 -1.59 26.04
CA LYS A 433 -6.52 -1.50 26.99
C LYS A 433 -6.50 -0.24 27.84
N SER A 434 -5.33 0.26 28.21
CA SER A 434 -5.21 1.51 28.96
C SER A 434 -5.46 2.77 28.12
N LEU A 435 -5.34 2.67 26.81
CA LEU A 435 -5.48 3.77 25.84
C LEU A 435 -6.86 3.80 25.19
N LEU A 436 -7.40 2.62 24.85
CA LEU A 436 -8.68 2.47 24.19
C LEU A 436 -9.82 2.49 25.23
N LYS A 437 -10.24 3.66 25.63
CA LYS A 437 -11.47 3.82 26.45
C LYS A 437 -12.74 3.64 25.61
N ARG A 438 -12.62 3.83 24.29
CA ARG A 438 -13.68 3.60 23.31
C ARG A 438 -13.14 2.77 22.15
N PRO A 439 -13.89 1.77 21.65
CA PRO A 439 -13.53 1.04 20.44
C PRO A 439 -13.64 1.95 19.21
N THR A 440 -12.85 1.65 18.18
CA THR A 440 -13.00 2.25 16.86
C THR A 440 -14.34 1.83 16.27
N GLU A 441 -15.14 2.77 15.78
CA GLU A 441 -16.43 2.51 15.15
C GLU A 441 -16.20 2.25 13.65
N PHE A 442 -16.64 1.08 13.16
CA PHE A 442 -16.71 0.77 11.73
C PHE A 442 -18.12 1.05 11.21
N LEU A 443 -18.22 1.73 10.06
CA LEU A 443 -19.45 2.31 9.54
C LEU A 443 -19.67 1.89 8.08
N LYS A 444 -20.93 1.92 7.66
CA LYS A 444 -21.35 1.89 6.26
C LYS A 444 -21.99 3.24 5.95
N LEU A 445 -21.51 3.91 4.92
CA LEU A 445 -22.00 5.21 4.47
C LEU A 445 -22.68 5.03 3.11
N ASP A 446 -23.98 5.14 3.06
CA ASP A 446 -24.79 5.08 1.83
C ASP A 446 -24.93 6.50 1.27
N ILE A 447 -24.23 6.80 0.19
CA ILE A 447 -24.27 8.10 -0.50
C ILE A 447 -25.28 8.13 -1.63
N GLY A 448 -26.16 7.12 -1.73
CA GLY A 448 -27.13 6.98 -2.82
C GLY A 448 -26.56 6.33 -4.07
N GLY A 449 -27.42 6.13 -5.09
CA GLY A 449 -27.00 5.50 -6.34
C GLY A 449 -26.48 4.06 -6.20
N GLY A 450 -26.75 3.37 -5.10
CA GLY A 450 -26.26 2.02 -4.80
C GLY A 450 -24.80 1.99 -4.29
N VAL A 451 -24.26 3.15 -3.93
CA VAL A 451 -22.87 3.26 -3.45
C VAL A 451 -22.83 3.27 -1.92
N VAL A 452 -22.41 2.14 -1.32
CA VAL A 452 -22.20 1.99 0.12
C VAL A 452 -20.71 1.87 0.42
N MET A 453 -20.15 2.90 1.05
CA MET A 453 -18.73 2.96 1.40
C MET A 453 -18.47 2.43 2.80
N ASP A 454 -17.31 1.78 2.97
CA ASP A 454 -16.80 1.45 4.30
C ASP A 454 -16.06 2.65 4.89
N ALA A 455 -16.25 2.87 6.20
CA ALA A 455 -15.55 3.90 6.94
C ALA A 455 -15.18 3.41 8.35
N PHE A 456 -14.20 4.07 8.96
CA PHE A 456 -14.01 4.00 10.41
C PHE A 456 -13.95 5.40 11.01
N MET A 457 -14.33 5.47 12.29
CA MET A 457 -14.23 6.69 13.10
C MET A 457 -13.56 6.38 14.45
N ILE A 458 -12.58 7.20 14.81
CA ILE A 458 -11.94 7.18 16.14
C ILE A 458 -12.36 8.46 16.86
N ALA A 459 -13.03 8.32 18.00
CA ALA A 459 -13.41 9.43 18.86
C ALA A 459 -12.44 9.57 20.06
N PRO A 460 -12.31 10.77 20.65
CA PRO A 460 -11.52 10.95 21.87
C PRO A 460 -12.07 10.16 23.06
N SER A 461 -11.24 9.88 24.05
CA SER A 461 -11.63 9.06 25.21
C SER A 461 -12.70 9.71 26.09
N ASP A 462 -12.80 11.04 26.08
CA ASP A 462 -13.77 11.87 26.80
C ASP A 462 -14.92 12.35 25.90
N PHE A 463 -15.19 11.63 24.80
CA PHE A 463 -16.22 11.97 23.82
C PHE A 463 -17.62 12.09 24.45
N ASP A 464 -18.28 13.21 24.13
CA ASP A 464 -19.65 13.53 24.54
C ASP A 464 -20.53 13.72 23.28
N PRO A 465 -21.48 12.83 22.98
CA PRO A 465 -22.28 12.89 21.75
C PRO A 465 -23.24 14.09 21.67
N SER A 466 -23.40 14.84 22.75
CA SER A 466 -24.22 16.06 22.79
C SER A 466 -23.51 17.29 22.24
N LYS A 467 -22.18 17.19 22.00
CA LYS A 467 -21.31 18.27 21.54
C LYS A 467 -20.83 18.03 20.10
N LYS A 468 -20.40 19.10 19.41
CA LYS A 468 -19.86 19.03 18.05
C LYS A 468 -18.34 19.04 18.01
N TYR A 469 -17.75 18.11 17.30
CA TYR A 469 -16.30 17.90 17.21
C TYR A 469 -15.77 18.20 15.81
N PRO A 470 -14.56 18.80 15.69
CA PRO A 470 -13.87 18.91 14.41
C PRO A 470 -13.48 17.54 13.90
N VAL A 471 -13.46 17.40 12.56
CA VAL A 471 -13.11 16.14 11.89
C VAL A 471 -11.74 16.24 11.24
N LEU A 472 -10.92 15.20 11.39
CA LEU A 472 -9.72 14.99 10.60
C LEU A 472 -9.91 13.75 9.72
N VAL A 473 -10.05 13.96 8.42
CA VAL A 473 -10.16 12.88 7.43
C VAL A 473 -8.77 12.38 7.06
N TYR A 474 -8.55 11.06 7.12
CA TYR A 474 -7.41 10.40 6.52
C TYR A 474 -7.81 9.73 5.21
N VAL A 475 -7.18 10.11 4.12
CA VAL A 475 -7.48 9.61 2.78
C VAL A 475 -6.28 8.93 2.12
N TYR A 476 -6.51 7.82 1.41
CA TYR A 476 -5.65 7.35 0.34
C TYR A 476 -6.36 7.47 -1.01
N GLY A 477 -7.51 6.83 -1.20
CA GLY A 477 -8.49 7.07 -2.27
C GLY A 477 -8.09 6.57 -3.67
N GLU A 478 -6.95 5.86 -3.83
CA GLU A 478 -6.46 5.33 -5.10
C GLU A 478 -6.40 3.80 -5.10
N PRO A 479 -6.30 3.14 -6.29
CA PRO A 479 -6.34 1.67 -6.43
C PRO A 479 -5.23 0.89 -5.73
N HIS A 480 -4.20 1.56 -5.19
CA HIS A 480 -3.07 0.90 -4.54
C HIS A 480 -3.38 0.41 -3.13
N ALA A 481 -4.18 1.13 -2.36
CA ALA A 481 -4.40 0.80 -0.94
C ALA A 481 -5.83 1.05 -0.48
N GLN A 482 -6.33 0.11 0.34
CA GLN A 482 -7.51 0.25 1.16
C GLN A 482 -7.10 0.79 2.53
N THR A 483 -7.84 1.77 3.07
CA THR A 483 -7.54 2.39 4.37
C THR A 483 -8.45 1.89 5.47
N VAL A 484 -9.65 1.44 5.16
CA VAL A 484 -10.63 0.94 6.13
C VAL A 484 -10.50 -0.58 6.27
N LEU A 485 -9.64 -0.99 7.19
CA LEU A 485 -9.32 -2.40 7.42
C LEU A 485 -9.39 -2.72 8.91
N ASP A 486 -10.20 -3.71 9.27
CA ASP A 486 -10.27 -4.23 10.64
C ASP A 486 -9.11 -5.20 10.90
N ARG A 487 -7.92 -4.62 11.02
CA ARG A 487 -6.68 -5.33 11.34
C ARG A 487 -5.71 -4.46 12.13
N TRP A 488 -4.83 -5.09 12.87
CA TRP A 488 -3.70 -4.42 13.51
C TRP A 488 -2.74 -3.80 12.48
N ALA A 489 -2.09 -2.71 12.87
CA ALA A 489 -1.14 -1.98 12.03
C ALA A 489 -1.74 -1.49 10.70
N THR A 490 -3.04 -1.20 10.68
CA THR A 490 -3.63 -0.35 9.64
C THR A 490 -2.85 0.96 9.55
N PRO A 491 -2.50 1.44 8.35
CA PRO A 491 -1.59 2.57 8.20
C PRO A 491 -1.99 3.76 9.07
N HIS A 492 -1.03 4.27 9.83
CA HIS A 492 -1.16 5.44 10.72
C HIS A 492 -2.16 5.33 11.89
N ALA A 493 -2.72 4.14 12.18
CA ALA A 493 -3.73 3.96 13.23
C ALA A 493 -3.28 4.50 14.60
N ASP A 494 -2.02 4.26 15.00
CA ASP A 494 -1.51 4.75 16.29
C ASP A 494 -1.38 6.29 16.34
N TYR A 495 -1.02 6.91 15.19
CA TYR A 495 -1.03 8.36 15.03
C TYR A 495 -2.46 8.91 15.11
N HIS A 496 -3.41 8.28 14.43
CA HIS A 496 -4.82 8.68 14.46
C HIS A 496 -5.41 8.62 15.86
N ARG A 497 -5.13 7.55 16.62
CA ARG A 497 -5.54 7.45 18.04
C ARG A 497 -4.91 8.55 18.89
N ALA A 498 -3.65 8.90 18.65
CA ALA A 498 -2.98 9.96 19.37
C ALA A 498 -3.60 11.34 19.07
N VAL A 499 -3.94 11.60 17.81
CA VAL A 499 -4.57 12.86 17.38
C VAL A 499 -6.02 12.96 17.89
N ALA A 500 -6.77 11.85 17.88
CA ALA A 500 -8.13 11.83 18.42
C ALA A 500 -8.19 12.30 19.89
N GLU A 501 -7.19 11.94 20.72
CA GLU A 501 -7.08 12.38 22.11
C GLU A 501 -6.83 13.88 22.30
N LEU A 502 -6.60 14.61 21.23
CA LEU A 502 -6.59 16.08 21.25
C LEU A 502 -7.99 16.69 21.09
N GLY A 503 -9.01 15.85 20.82
CA GLY A 503 -10.39 16.28 20.66
C GLY A 503 -10.85 16.34 19.19
N TYR A 504 -10.28 15.53 18.32
CA TYR A 504 -10.74 15.36 16.94
C TYR A 504 -11.50 14.05 16.78
N LEU A 505 -12.50 14.02 15.88
CA LEU A 505 -12.97 12.79 15.28
C LEU A 505 -12.04 12.48 14.11
N VAL A 506 -11.33 11.35 14.17
CA VAL A 506 -10.49 10.92 13.04
C VAL A 506 -11.26 9.90 12.22
N VAL A 507 -11.50 10.23 10.95
CA VAL A 507 -12.32 9.45 10.03
C VAL A 507 -11.50 9.00 8.83
N SER A 508 -11.72 7.78 8.36
CA SER A 508 -11.25 7.33 7.04
C SER A 508 -12.38 6.65 6.30
N ILE A 509 -12.44 6.88 4.99
CA ILE A 509 -13.49 6.37 4.10
C ILE A 509 -12.82 5.71 2.89
N ASP A 510 -13.27 4.52 2.49
CA ASP A 510 -12.86 3.87 1.25
C ASP A 510 -13.91 4.12 0.17
N ASN A 511 -13.58 5.00 -0.78
CA ASN A 511 -14.36 5.31 -1.97
C ASN A 511 -14.23 4.22 -3.04
N ARG A 512 -15.08 4.27 -4.10
CA ARG A 512 -14.89 3.46 -5.30
C ARG A 512 -13.52 3.74 -5.93
N GLY A 513 -12.96 2.72 -6.59
CA GLY A 513 -11.58 2.74 -7.10
C GLY A 513 -10.55 2.22 -6.10
N THR A 514 -10.85 2.14 -4.80
CA THR A 514 -9.97 1.45 -3.84
C THR A 514 -10.00 -0.07 -4.07
N PRO A 515 -8.94 -0.83 -3.66
CA PRO A 515 -8.85 -2.27 -3.91
C PRO A 515 -9.70 -3.12 -2.95
N ALA A 516 -10.77 -2.55 -2.37
CA ALA A 516 -11.71 -3.28 -1.53
C ALA A 516 -12.32 -4.47 -2.28
N PRO A 517 -12.60 -5.61 -1.61
CA PRO A 517 -13.16 -6.81 -2.22
C PRO A 517 -14.67 -6.65 -2.47
N LYS A 518 -15.04 -5.70 -3.34
CA LYS A 518 -16.42 -5.31 -3.70
C LYS A 518 -16.72 -5.44 -5.19
N GLY A 519 -16.00 -6.35 -5.88
CA GLY A 519 -16.16 -6.62 -7.31
C GLY A 519 -15.36 -5.68 -8.21
N ALA A 520 -15.26 -6.05 -9.48
CA ALA A 520 -14.51 -5.33 -10.50
C ALA A 520 -15.10 -3.94 -10.77
N ALA A 521 -16.43 -3.79 -10.79
CA ALA A 521 -17.10 -2.52 -10.99
C ALA A 521 -16.71 -1.46 -9.93
N TRP A 522 -16.59 -1.88 -8.67
CA TRP A 522 -16.08 -1.00 -7.60
C TRP A 522 -14.67 -0.52 -7.89
N ARG A 523 -13.77 -1.45 -8.20
CA ARG A 523 -12.35 -1.14 -8.41
C ARG A 523 -12.10 -0.31 -9.66
N ARG A 524 -12.85 -0.59 -10.75
CA ARG A 524 -12.67 0.04 -12.06
C ARG A 524 -13.41 1.37 -12.23
N ALA A 525 -14.18 1.81 -11.23
CA ALA A 525 -14.91 3.07 -11.27
C ALA A 525 -14.03 4.31 -11.53
N VAL A 526 -12.73 4.22 -11.32
CA VAL A 526 -11.73 5.30 -11.55
C VAL A 526 -10.96 5.14 -12.86
N ALA A 527 -11.33 4.19 -13.72
CA ALA A 527 -10.67 4.01 -15.01
C ALA A 527 -10.71 5.32 -15.82
N GLY A 528 -9.56 5.67 -16.38
CA GLY A 528 -9.35 6.90 -17.15
C GLY A 528 -9.14 8.17 -16.33
N SER A 529 -9.48 8.23 -15.01
CA SER A 529 -9.26 9.45 -14.21
C SER A 529 -9.16 9.18 -12.71
N LEU A 530 -7.95 9.17 -12.18
CA LEU A 530 -7.70 9.12 -10.73
C LEU A 530 -7.90 10.50 -10.08
N GLY A 531 -8.53 10.56 -8.91
CA GLY A 531 -8.70 11.77 -8.10
C GLY A 531 -10.11 12.36 -8.08
N PRO A 532 -10.74 12.73 -9.21
CA PRO A 532 -12.06 13.39 -9.18
C PRO A 532 -13.14 12.59 -8.45
N LEU A 533 -13.35 11.33 -8.82
CA LEU A 533 -14.36 10.47 -8.19
C LEU A 533 -14.12 10.31 -6.69
N SER A 534 -12.89 10.03 -6.29
CA SER A 534 -12.54 9.88 -4.87
C SER A 534 -12.80 11.16 -4.09
N THR A 535 -12.51 12.33 -4.67
CA THR A 535 -12.76 13.63 -4.03
C THR A 535 -14.25 13.86 -3.77
N GLU A 536 -15.11 13.59 -4.75
CA GLU A 536 -16.55 13.74 -4.59
C GLU A 536 -17.14 12.73 -3.61
N GLU A 537 -16.79 11.45 -3.73
CA GLU A 537 -17.31 10.40 -2.84
C GLU A 537 -16.84 10.57 -1.40
N GLN A 538 -15.60 10.99 -1.17
CA GLN A 538 -15.11 11.32 0.18
C GLN A 538 -15.91 12.45 0.81
N ALA A 539 -16.22 13.51 0.04
CA ALA A 539 -17.00 14.63 0.52
C ALA A 539 -18.46 14.25 0.81
N GLU A 540 -19.11 13.50 -0.08
CA GLU A 540 -20.48 13.03 0.13
C GLU A 540 -20.58 12.03 1.28
N GLY A 541 -19.58 11.13 1.44
CA GLY A 541 -19.49 10.24 2.58
C GLY A 541 -19.36 10.96 3.92
N LEU A 542 -18.59 12.06 3.95
CA LEU A 542 -18.49 12.89 5.15
C LEU A 542 -19.79 13.63 5.46
N LYS A 543 -20.52 14.11 4.45
CA LYS A 543 -21.85 14.71 4.63
C LYS A 543 -22.87 13.69 5.17
N GLU A 544 -22.85 12.47 4.63
CA GLU A 544 -23.71 11.39 5.11
C GLU A 544 -23.38 11.02 6.56
N LEU A 545 -22.09 10.97 6.93
CA LEU A 545 -21.66 10.78 8.32
C LEU A 545 -22.24 11.88 9.21
N ALA A 546 -22.17 13.14 8.83
CA ALA A 546 -22.71 14.26 9.60
C ALA A 546 -24.25 14.23 9.70
N ARG A 547 -24.93 13.78 8.64
CA ARG A 547 -26.38 13.61 8.65
C ARG A 547 -26.84 12.58 9.68
N THR A 548 -26.07 11.50 9.83
CA THR A 548 -26.37 10.40 10.76
C THR A 548 -25.74 10.58 12.14
N ARG A 549 -24.80 11.52 12.28
CA ARG A 549 -24.01 11.78 13.50
C ARG A 549 -23.96 13.28 13.79
N PRO A 550 -24.94 13.85 14.52
CA PRO A 550 -25.06 15.31 14.76
C PRO A 550 -23.84 15.95 15.42
N TYR A 551 -23.02 15.16 16.08
CA TYR A 551 -21.76 15.60 16.70
C TYR A 551 -20.61 15.83 15.72
N VAL A 552 -20.75 15.54 14.45
CA VAL A 552 -19.79 15.86 13.37
C VAL A 552 -19.92 17.31 12.98
N ASP A 553 -18.85 18.09 13.16
CA ASP A 553 -18.84 19.52 12.83
C ASP A 553 -18.25 19.76 11.42
N LEU A 554 -19.13 19.86 10.43
CA LEU A 554 -18.72 20.13 9.04
C LEU A 554 -18.14 21.53 8.84
N SER A 555 -18.26 22.45 9.79
CA SER A 555 -17.59 23.76 9.73
C SER A 555 -16.11 23.71 10.13
N ARG A 556 -15.62 22.56 10.62
CA ARG A 556 -14.25 22.34 11.06
C ARG A 556 -13.74 20.99 10.57
N VAL A 557 -13.40 20.91 9.27
CA VAL A 557 -12.91 19.70 8.62
C VAL A 557 -11.49 19.88 8.14
N GLY A 558 -10.60 19.03 8.61
CA GLY A 558 -9.26 18.84 8.07
C GLY A 558 -9.17 17.55 7.26
N ILE A 559 -8.24 17.50 6.31
CA ILE A 559 -7.93 16.32 5.52
C ILE A 559 -6.43 16.13 5.42
N TRP A 560 -5.96 14.88 5.51
CA TRP A 560 -4.57 14.59 5.26
C TRP A 560 -4.38 13.26 4.56
N GLY A 561 -3.30 13.14 3.80
CA GLY A 561 -2.92 11.91 3.15
C GLY A 561 -1.47 11.91 2.68
N TRP A 562 -0.99 10.72 2.33
CA TRP A 562 0.37 10.47 1.88
C TRP A 562 0.39 9.86 0.49
N SER A 563 1.32 10.26 -0.39
CA SER A 563 1.44 9.72 -1.76
C SER A 563 0.15 9.96 -2.57
N GLY A 564 -0.53 8.91 -3.03
CA GLY A 564 -1.88 9.02 -3.61
C GLY A 564 -2.87 9.76 -2.72
N GLY A 565 -2.82 9.51 -1.40
CA GLY A 565 -3.60 10.24 -0.41
C GLY A 565 -3.24 11.72 -0.33
N GLY A 566 -1.96 12.07 -0.48
CA GLY A 566 -1.52 13.46 -0.59
C GLY A 566 -2.08 14.14 -1.85
N SER A 567 -2.13 13.43 -2.96
CA SER A 567 -2.75 13.90 -4.21
C SER A 567 -4.26 14.10 -4.06
N ASN A 568 -4.95 13.18 -3.36
CA ASN A 568 -6.38 13.32 -3.05
C ASN A 568 -6.63 14.46 -2.05
N THR A 569 -5.73 14.70 -1.10
CA THR A 569 -5.78 15.88 -0.21
C THR A 569 -5.73 17.18 -1.03
N LEU A 570 -4.81 17.28 -2.01
CA LEU A 570 -4.75 18.45 -2.89
C LEU A 570 -6.05 18.61 -3.71
N ASN A 571 -6.54 17.54 -4.33
CA ASN A 571 -7.82 17.56 -5.06
C ASN A 571 -8.98 17.99 -4.15
N ALA A 572 -9.05 17.50 -2.92
CA ALA A 572 -10.07 17.87 -1.94
C ALA A 572 -10.01 19.37 -1.60
N MET A 573 -8.83 19.89 -1.27
CA MET A 573 -8.63 21.30 -0.91
C MET A 573 -8.94 22.27 -2.07
N PHE A 574 -8.65 21.85 -3.32
CA PHE A 574 -8.83 22.71 -4.49
C PHE A 574 -10.23 22.60 -5.10
N ARG A 575 -10.92 21.45 -5.01
CA ARG A 575 -12.21 21.20 -5.64
C ARG A 575 -13.40 21.31 -4.70
N ARG A 576 -13.18 20.99 -3.41
CA ARG A 576 -14.24 20.96 -2.39
C ARG A 576 -13.89 21.85 -1.19
N PRO A 577 -13.54 23.15 -1.43
CA PRO A 577 -13.29 24.11 -0.36
C PRO A 577 -14.56 24.43 0.47
N ASP A 578 -15.73 23.96 0.02
CA ASP A 578 -17.00 23.98 0.74
C ASP A 578 -17.03 22.96 1.90
N VAL A 579 -16.17 21.92 1.84
CA VAL A 579 -16.12 20.82 2.82
C VAL A 579 -14.82 20.84 3.60
N TYR A 580 -13.67 21.06 2.94
CA TYR A 580 -12.34 20.93 3.54
C TYR A 580 -11.70 22.30 3.77
N HIS A 581 -11.31 22.54 5.04
CA HIS A 581 -10.81 23.85 5.48
C HIS A 581 -9.29 23.82 5.76
N VAL A 582 -8.75 22.67 6.14
CA VAL A 582 -7.32 22.48 6.45
C VAL A 582 -6.79 21.22 5.77
N GLY A 583 -5.74 21.32 4.97
CA GLY A 583 -5.13 20.19 4.27
C GLY A 583 -3.67 19.96 4.66
N VAL A 584 -3.28 18.68 4.82
CA VAL A 584 -1.87 18.29 4.95
C VAL A 584 -1.55 17.25 3.89
N ALA A 585 -0.89 17.67 2.81
CA ALA A 585 -0.52 16.82 1.67
C ALA A 585 0.93 16.36 1.80
N VAL A 586 1.15 15.06 2.08
CA VAL A 586 2.49 14.50 2.25
C VAL A 586 2.90 13.73 1.00
N ALA A 587 4.06 14.05 0.43
CA ALA A 587 4.64 13.44 -0.77
C ALA A 587 3.62 13.27 -1.93
N PRO A 588 2.84 14.30 -2.29
CA PRO A 588 1.81 14.23 -3.32
C PRO A 588 2.38 14.17 -4.74
N LYS A 589 1.53 13.77 -5.70
CA LYS A 589 1.77 13.89 -7.14
C LYS A 589 0.73 14.83 -7.77
N PRO A 590 0.94 16.16 -7.73
CA PRO A 590 -0.03 17.14 -8.24
C PRO A 590 -0.21 17.13 -9.76
N GLN A 591 0.69 16.50 -10.50
CA GLN A 591 0.67 16.35 -11.96
C GLN A 591 0.76 14.88 -12.35
N ALA A 592 -0.38 14.27 -12.70
CA ALA A 592 -0.48 12.83 -12.93
C ALA A 592 0.41 12.31 -14.09
N HIS A 593 0.58 13.09 -15.17
CA HIS A 593 1.36 12.71 -16.35
C HIS A 593 2.89 12.72 -16.12
N LEU A 594 3.38 13.29 -15.03
CA LEU A 594 4.80 13.27 -14.66
C LEU A 594 5.17 12.05 -13.81
N TYR A 595 4.18 11.25 -13.45
CA TYR A 595 4.38 10.08 -12.61
C TYR A 595 4.83 8.84 -13.38
N ASN A 596 5.03 7.73 -12.68
CA ASN A 596 5.56 6.47 -13.17
C ASN A 596 4.60 5.76 -14.13
N ALA A 597 5.08 5.40 -15.33
CA ALA A 597 4.33 4.66 -16.36
C ALA A 597 3.80 3.33 -15.82
N GLY A 598 4.64 2.58 -15.09
CA GLY A 598 4.29 1.27 -14.55
C GLY A 598 3.07 1.25 -13.61
N PHE A 599 2.72 2.39 -13.02
CA PHE A 599 1.52 2.54 -12.19
C PHE A 599 0.41 3.31 -12.90
N GLN A 600 0.73 4.52 -13.39
CA GLN A 600 -0.30 5.45 -13.85
C GLN A 600 -1.00 4.96 -15.12
N GLU A 601 -0.26 4.35 -16.03
CA GLU A 601 -0.80 3.87 -17.30
C GLU A 601 -1.77 2.69 -17.16
N ILE A 602 -1.70 1.94 -16.05
CA ILE A 602 -2.71 0.90 -15.75
C ILE A 602 -4.12 1.49 -15.69
N TYR A 603 -4.24 2.67 -15.08
CA TYR A 603 -5.54 3.26 -14.75
C TYR A 603 -5.95 4.35 -15.71
N MET A 604 -5.01 4.90 -16.50
CA MET A 604 -5.25 6.12 -17.27
C MET A 604 -4.61 6.11 -18.66
N GLU A 605 -3.95 5.01 -19.07
CA GLU A 605 -3.18 4.92 -20.32
C GLU A 605 -2.12 6.02 -20.44
N THR A 606 -1.91 6.62 -21.63
CA THR A 606 -0.99 7.73 -21.83
C THR A 606 -1.73 9.06 -21.95
N ARG A 607 -0.99 10.17 -21.92
CA ARG A 607 -1.58 11.49 -22.14
C ARG A 607 -2.09 11.68 -23.56
N GLU A 608 -1.47 11.00 -24.53
CA GLU A 608 -1.84 11.06 -25.94
C GLU A 608 -3.20 10.43 -26.19
N THR A 609 -3.50 9.32 -25.52
CA THR A 609 -4.79 8.61 -25.64
C THR A 609 -5.85 9.16 -24.70
N ASN A 610 -5.47 9.82 -23.59
CA ASN A 610 -6.39 10.24 -22.53
C ASN A 610 -6.05 11.65 -21.96
N ALA A 611 -5.91 12.65 -22.82
CA ALA A 611 -5.52 14.01 -22.40
C ALA A 611 -6.47 14.61 -21.35
N GLU A 612 -7.78 14.43 -21.51
CA GLU A 612 -8.79 14.98 -20.59
C GLU A 612 -8.78 14.29 -19.24
N GLY A 613 -8.59 12.97 -19.19
CA GLY A 613 -8.40 12.23 -17.93
C GLY A 613 -7.22 12.76 -17.14
N TYR A 614 -6.07 12.98 -17.80
CA TYR A 614 -4.89 13.56 -17.16
C TYR A 614 -5.09 15.00 -16.72
N ARG A 615 -5.83 15.82 -17.48
CA ARG A 615 -6.20 17.17 -17.07
C ARG A 615 -7.03 17.16 -15.80
N LYS A 616 -8.04 16.29 -15.74
CA LYS A 616 -8.93 16.13 -14.57
C LYS A 616 -8.20 15.56 -13.36
N ALA A 617 -7.30 14.60 -13.54
CA ALA A 617 -6.56 13.95 -12.46
C ALA A 617 -5.48 14.84 -11.84
N SER A 618 -4.97 15.84 -12.56
CA SER A 618 -3.89 16.70 -12.10
C SER A 618 -4.41 17.84 -11.23
N ALA A 619 -4.22 17.75 -9.92
CA ALA A 619 -4.69 18.71 -8.94
C ALA A 619 -4.21 20.15 -9.21
N ILE A 620 -3.01 20.32 -9.76
CA ILE A 620 -2.43 21.62 -10.11
C ILE A 620 -3.36 22.46 -11.00
N ASN A 621 -4.17 21.84 -11.86
CA ASN A 621 -5.09 22.53 -12.76
C ASN A 621 -6.29 23.16 -12.04
N PHE A 622 -6.45 22.91 -10.76
CA PHE A 622 -7.55 23.41 -9.92
C PHE A 622 -7.04 24.19 -8.71
N ALA A 623 -5.75 24.51 -8.67
CA ALA A 623 -5.07 25.20 -7.57
C ALA A 623 -5.68 26.56 -7.22
N GLU A 624 -6.32 27.25 -8.20
CA GLU A 624 -7.06 28.50 -7.98
C GLU A 624 -8.20 28.37 -6.96
N GLY A 625 -8.77 27.15 -6.83
CA GLY A 625 -9.85 26.85 -5.90
C GLY A 625 -9.45 26.76 -4.44
N LEU A 626 -8.16 26.86 -4.10
CA LEU A 626 -7.69 26.86 -2.72
C LEU A 626 -8.27 28.05 -1.95
N LYS A 627 -9.03 27.77 -0.87
CA LYS A 627 -9.60 28.78 0.04
C LYS A 627 -9.16 28.56 1.49
N GLY A 628 -8.84 27.33 1.86
CA GLY A 628 -8.43 26.94 3.20
C GLY A 628 -6.92 26.91 3.38
N GLU A 629 -6.49 26.45 4.54
CA GLU A 629 -5.09 26.34 4.96
C GLU A 629 -4.45 25.07 4.41
N LEU A 630 -3.31 25.16 3.75
CA LEU A 630 -2.63 24.01 3.11
C LEU A 630 -1.17 23.90 3.55
N LEU A 631 -0.81 22.74 4.09
CA LEU A 631 0.59 22.35 4.33
C LEU A 631 0.98 21.26 3.33
N ILE A 632 2.04 21.52 2.56
CA ILE A 632 2.67 20.54 1.67
C ILE A 632 3.96 20.05 2.33
N ILE A 633 4.16 18.73 2.41
CA ILE A 633 5.38 18.13 2.97
C ILE A 633 6.01 17.22 1.92
N HIS A 634 7.33 17.33 1.69
CA HIS A 634 8.03 16.52 0.72
C HIS A 634 9.46 16.17 1.14
N GLY A 635 10.04 15.13 0.56
CA GLY A 635 11.45 14.78 0.71
C GLY A 635 12.27 15.27 -0.48
N SER A 636 13.42 15.92 -0.28
CA SER A 636 14.24 16.37 -1.42
C SER A 636 15.04 15.26 -2.10
N GLY A 637 15.17 14.09 -1.46
CA GLY A 637 15.80 12.89 -2.04
C GLY A 637 14.80 11.91 -2.67
N GLU A 638 13.56 12.31 -2.87
CA GLU A 638 12.42 11.53 -3.32
C GLU A 638 12.66 10.86 -4.68
N THR A 639 12.43 9.54 -4.71
CA THR A 639 12.64 8.71 -5.91
C THR A 639 11.36 8.28 -6.59
N ASN A 640 10.20 8.48 -5.95
CA ASN A 640 8.89 8.06 -6.46
C ASN A 640 8.05 9.25 -6.98
N THR A 641 7.61 10.15 -6.12
CA THR A 641 6.78 11.33 -6.47
C THR A 641 7.63 12.60 -6.62
N HIS A 642 8.70 12.56 -7.18
CA HIS A 642 9.73 13.58 -7.44
C HIS A 642 9.48 14.99 -6.90
N LEU A 643 10.51 15.62 -6.33
CA LEU A 643 10.43 16.97 -5.78
C LEU A 643 9.95 18.00 -6.81
N GLU A 644 10.45 17.92 -8.05
CA GLU A 644 10.15 18.85 -9.12
C GLU A 644 8.65 18.89 -9.51
N ILE A 645 7.92 17.80 -9.29
CA ILE A 645 6.48 17.77 -9.53
C ILE A 645 5.74 18.66 -8.51
N VAL A 646 6.23 18.68 -7.26
CA VAL A 646 5.66 19.50 -6.19
C VAL A 646 6.12 20.95 -6.32
N GLU A 647 7.37 21.20 -6.70
CA GLU A 647 7.86 22.57 -6.97
C GLU A 647 7.05 23.26 -8.06
N GLY A 648 6.62 22.54 -9.12
CA GLY A 648 5.69 23.06 -10.11
C GLY A 648 4.33 23.44 -9.54
N LEU A 649 3.82 22.75 -8.50
CA LEU A 649 2.61 23.18 -7.79
C LEU A 649 2.87 24.42 -6.92
N VAL A 650 4.02 24.46 -6.22
CA VAL A 650 4.44 25.61 -5.41
C VAL A 650 4.47 26.87 -6.28
N ASP A 651 5.13 26.79 -7.43
CA ASP A 651 5.21 27.88 -8.40
C ASP A 651 3.81 28.32 -8.87
N ARG A 652 2.94 27.38 -9.21
CA ARG A 652 1.56 27.67 -9.60
C ARG A 652 0.74 28.35 -8.50
N LEU A 653 0.90 27.95 -7.25
CA LEU A 653 0.22 28.62 -6.12
C LEU A 653 0.74 30.03 -5.89
N VAL A 654 2.04 30.27 -6.07
CA VAL A 654 2.66 31.59 -6.02
C VAL A 654 2.12 32.49 -7.12
N GLU A 655 2.06 32.04 -8.38
CA GLU A 655 1.46 32.76 -9.51
C GLU A 655 0.00 33.18 -9.24
N LEU A 656 -0.76 32.31 -8.56
CA LEU A 656 -2.15 32.55 -8.18
C LEU A 656 -2.31 33.42 -6.92
N GLY A 657 -1.21 33.86 -6.29
CA GLY A 657 -1.23 34.64 -5.05
C GLY A 657 -1.79 33.86 -3.84
N LYS A 658 -1.81 32.53 -3.88
CA LYS A 658 -2.30 31.70 -2.78
C LYS A 658 -1.29 31.60 -1.66
N GLN A 659 -1.74 31.64 -0.41
CA GLN A 659 -0.91 31.38 0.76
C GLN A 659 -0.98 29.91 1.13
N PHE A 660 0.17 29.34 1.51
CA PHE A 660 0.31 27.94 1.91
C PHE A 660 1.63 27.74 2.68
N ASP A 661 1.75 26.65 3.40
CA ASP A 661 2.99 26.24 4.05
C ASP A 661 3.66 25.11 3.26
N TYR A 662 5.01 25.14 3.20
CA TYR A 662 5.79 24.12 2.54
C TYR A 662 6.97 23.67 3.40
N MET A 663 7.05 22.35 3.67
CA MET A 663 8.15 21.76 4.43
C MET A 663 8.89 20.70 3.63
N THR A 664 10.14 20.98 3.26
CA THR A 664 11.02 20.02 2.60
C THR A 664 11.95 19.36 3.59
N TYR A 665 11.99 18.01 3.61
CA TYR A 665 12.94 17.22 4.39
C TYR A 665 14.19 16.91 3.55
N PRO A 666 15.37 17.50 3.86
CA PRO A 666 16.57 17.34 3.05
C PRO A 666 16.98 15.89 2.91
N ASN A 667 17.16 15.42 1.66
CA ASN A 667 17.65 14.08 1.29
C ASN A 667 16.85 12.90 1.89
N ARG A 668 15.54 13.11 2.23
CA ARG A 668 14.62 12.01 2.60
C ARG A 668 13.89 11.53 1.36
N ASP A 669 13.69 10.22 1.28
CA ASP A 669 12.94 9.56 0.22
C ASP A 669 11.43 9.52 0.56
N HIS A 670 10.63 8.82 -0.23
CA HIS A 670 9.16 8.76 -0.21
C HIS A 670 8.54 8.52 1.18
N GLY A 671 9.20 7.72 2.01
CA GLY A 671 8.74 7.41 3.37
C GLY A 671 9.02 8.50 4.40
N ILE A 672 9.86 9.47 4.13
CA ILE A 672 10.30 10.57 5.02
C ILE A 672 10.58 10.06 6.46
N HIS A 673 11.36 8.98 6.56
CA HIS A 673 11.68 8.36 7.85
C HIS A 673 13.19 8.20 8.09
N GLU A 674 14.01 8.43 7.08
CA GLU A 674 15.46 8.29 7.15
C GLU A 674 16.06 9.34 8.10
N GLY A 675 17.10 8.94 8.80
CA GLY A 675 17.79 9.78 9.78
C GLY A 675 17.08 9.87 11.13
N ARG A 676 17.87 10.25 12.14
CA ARG A 676 17.39 10.31 13.53
C ARG A 676 16.34 11.41 13.71
N GLY A 677 15.23 11.07 14.36
CA GLY A 677 14.19 12.02 14.76
C GLY A 677 13.23 12.45 13.63
N THR A 678 13.49 12.09 12.36
CA THR A 678 12.68 12.55 11.21
C THR A 678 11.20 12.22 11.36
N SER A 679 10.88 10.97 11.68
CA SER A 679 9.47 10.52 11.80
C SER A 679 8.73 11.25 12.92
N LEU A 680 9.37 11.48 14.08
CA LEU A 680 8.76 12.22 15.18
C LEU A 680 8.58 13.69 14.81
N HIS A 681 9.62 14.34 14.24
CA HIS A 681 9.55 15.74 13.84
C HIS A 681 8.42 15.98 12.83
N LEU A 682 8.32 15.13 11.80
CA LEU A 682 7.25 15.22 10.80
C LEU A 682 5.86 15.18 11.47
N ARG A 683 5.62 14.19 12.35
CA ARG A 683 4.31 14.05 13.01
C ARG A 683 4.01 15.21 13.98
N MET A 684 5.00 15.68 14.71
CA MET A 684 4.86 16.88 15.56
C MET A 684 4.57 18.12 14.71
N HIS A 685 5.20 18.26 13.54
CA HIS A 685 4.95 19.37 12.63
C HIS A 685 3.52 19.36 12.10
N MET A 686 3.01 18.19 11.67
CA MET A 686 1.61 18.01 11.26
C MET A 686 0.65 18.36 12.39
N VAL A 687 0.88 17.87 13.60
CA VAL A 687 0.02 18.18 14.77
C VAL A 687 0.04 19.68 15.07
N ARG A 688 1.20 20.32 15.06
CA ARG A 688 1.32 21.77 15.28
C ARG A 688 0.51 22.55 14.23
N TYR A 689 0.58 22.13 12.97
CA TYR A 689 -0.19 22.75 11.90
C TYR A 689 -1.71 22.61 12.13
N LEU A 690 -2.17 21.42 12.45
CA LEU A 690 -3.58 21.18 12.79
C LEU A 690 -4.04 22.03 13.98
N LEU A 691 -3.28 22.10 15.07
CA LEU A 691 -3.62 22.91 16.23
C LEU A 691 -3.69 24.41 15.92
N ASN A 692 -2.92 24.88 14.93
CA ASN A 692 -2.94 26.29 14.52
C ASN A 692 -4.14 26.64 13.67
N HIS A 693 -4.56 25.76 12.77
CA HIS A 693 -5.55 26.06 11.71
C HIS A 693 -6.89 25.33 11.88
N LEU A 694 -6.92 24.25 12.65
CA LEU A 694 -8.14 23.47 12.96
C LEU A 694 -8.28 23.32 14.48
N PRO A 695 -8.87 24.28 15.19
CA PRO A 695 -8.99 24.23 16.66
C PRO A 695 -9.63 22.94 17.16
N PRO A 696 -8.96 22.19 18.05
CA PRO A 696 -9.46 20.92 18.58
C PRO A 696 -10.55 21.11 19.64
N GLY A 697 -11.19 20.00 19.99
CA GLY A 697 -12.15 19.93 21.07
C GLY A 697 -13.59 20.28 20.68
N PRO A 698 -14.54 19.90 21.53
CA PRO A 698 -15.95 20.09 21.26
C PRO A 698 -16.39 21.56 21.43
N ARG A 699 -17.49 21.91 20.77
CA ARG A 699 -18.24 23.15 20.93
C ARG A 699 -19.65 22.87 21.40
#